data_520e78e7cbd5569ff5582d1e3f312ac2
#
_entry.id   520e78e7cbd5569ff5582d1e3f312ac2
#
_cell.length_a   1.000
_cell.length_b   1.000
_cell.length_c   1.000
_cell.angle_alpha   90.00
_cell.angle_beta   90.00
_cell.angle_gamma   90.00
#
_symmetry.space_group_name_H-M   'P 1'
#
loop_
_entity.id
_entity.type
_entity.pdbx_description
1 polymer ?
#
loop_
_entity_poly.entity_id
_entity_poly.type
_entity_poly.pdbx_seq_one_letter_code
_entity_poly.pdbx_strand_id
1 'polypeptide(L)'
;MVRDITRRDFVTCSAGTVAGIYFGAFIPGSRANSGNPPFTKYPIGPHVATTLQRTLSFPLPAKPAGPNSGTGLCLSELMHISEYSKYGYGVYKFGGGLPSVQRFDIMPAGYSATAASLTRIRTFLNFFAISDIHITDKEAPNQLIYLQQEDVAHAGHQTSICSPVMLYTTHVLDAAVQTVNALHQQNPFDFGISLGDTCNSTQFNELRWYLDVIDGKIVSPSSGAHLGADTVDYQRPYKAAGLDTSIPWYQVLGNHDHFWLGSVPVDADPGLGIRQSYISGKVWAVGDILRPSVSKTTFPCSFDVSPGLRERSFYMGVLDGSTVNGNLKDAGPVAEFSAPPAVTADPNRRSLLRTEWIQEFFKTATNPVGHGFNLVNHNDPNWESGFACYNFVPKSDIPLKVIVLDDTQSESDGSHDIHGHGFLDAARWNWLQAELAAGQAANQLMIIAAHVPIAVANIGSEVEWWEAANDPNATQRNAVSLTGLVTVLQNTPNLLMWIAGHRHLNTVKAFLPPASRGPENGFWQVETSSLRDFPQQFRTFEVYLNSDYSISIAVTNVDPAVAEGTPAAKSRAYAIATQQIVQNDLIPNSSNTSVMPLPDGVVSVDTSDPTRPQGVPSAATPYKDPTIIYGTVPDVPYCASYNAELFKYLNPQSSMYAVLQKMFPLRR
;
A
#
# COMPACT_ATOMS: atom_id res chain seq x y z
N MET A 1 22.66 -38.05 -6.66
CA MET A 1 24.00 -37.43 -6.81
C MET A 1 23.77 -36.00 -7.24
N VAL A 2 23.82 -35.11 -6.28
CA VAL A 2 23.74 -33.66 -6.54
C VAL A 2 25.18 -33.22 -6.75
N ARG A 3 25.50 -32.62 -7.89
CA ARG A 3 26.78 -31.97 -8.12
C ARG A 3 26.76 -30.59 -7.48
N ASP A 4 27.72 -30.35 -6.63
CA ASP A 4 28.02 -28.99 -6.12
C ASP A 4 28.35 -28.07 -7.31
N ILE A 5 27.55 -27.03 -7.50
CA ILE A 5 27.82 -25.96 -8.46
C ILE A 5 28.70 -24.94 -7.76
N THR A 6 29.89 -24.73 -8.27
CA THR A 6 30.86 -23.79 -7.70
C THR A 6 30.59 -22.35 -8.18
N ARG A 7 31.06 -21.36 -7.42
CA ARG A 7 30.98 -19.91 -7.69
C ARG A 7 31.41 -19.47 -9.11
N ARG A 8 32.13 -20.33 -9.84
CA ARG A 8 32.64 -20.04 -11.20
C ARG A 8 31.61 -20.26 -12.30
N ASP A 9 30.63 -21.12 -12.06
CA ASP A 9 29.64 -21.50 -13.10
C ASP A 9 28.57 -20.40 -13.30
N PHE A 10 28.55 -19.40 -12.42
CA PHE A 10 27.56 -18.31 -12.41
C PHE A 10 27.95 -17.11 -13.33
N VAL A 11 29.18 -17.04 -13.78
CA VAL A 11 29.69 -15.85 -14.49
C VAL A 11 29.60 -15.96 -16.02
N THR A 12 29.25 -17.11 -16.58
CA THR A 12 29.36 -17.38 -18.02
C THR A 12 28.03 -17.53 -18.77
N CYS A 13 26.89 -17.22 -18.19
CA CYS A 13 25.61 -17.23 -18.91
C CYS A 13 25.05 -15.81 -19.08
N SER A 14 25.62 -15.06 -20.02
CA SER A 14 24.98 -13.91 -20.63
C SER A 14 24.05 -14.38 -21.75
N ALA A 15 22.79 -13.91 -21.72
CA ALA A 15 21.74 -14.13 -22.70
C ALA A 15 21.14 -15.55 -22.74
N GLY A 16 20.13 -15.76 -21.91
CA GLY A 16 19.24 -16.94 -21.98
C GLY A 16 18.61 -17.22 -20.63
N THR A 17 17.33 -17.09 -20.57
CA THR A 17 16.38 -17.47 -19.50
C THR A 17 17.02 -18.08 -18.24
N VAL A 18 17.31 -17.29 -17.23
CA VAL A 18 17.78 -17.79 -15.94
C VAL A 18 16.58 -18.04 -15.06
N ALA A 19 16.15 -19.29 -14.97
CA ALA A 19 15.26 -19.75 -13.92
C ALA A 19 16.08 -19.90 -12.64
N GLY A 20 16.05 -18.91 -11.76
CA GLY A 20 16.63 -19.03 -10.41
C GLY A 20 15.59 -19.63 -9.49
N ILE A 21 15.73 -20.89 -9.14
CA ILE A 21 14.99 -21.50 -8.04
C ILE A 21 15.84 -21.29 -6.79
N TYR A 22 15.38 -20.45 -5.86
CA TYR A 22 16.09 -20.31 -4.59
C TYR A 22 15.14 -20.22 -3.40
N PHE A 23 15.06 -21.32 -2.70
CA PHE A 23 15.17 -21.30 -1.27
C PHE A 23 16.66 -21.33 -0.94
N GLY A 24 17.19 -20.26 -0.40
CA GLY A 24 18.55 -20.29 0.11
C GLY A 24 18.65 -21.43 1.11
N ALA A 25 19.46 -22.44 0.81
CA ALA A 25 19.83 -23.42 1.82
C ALA A 25 20.37 -22.64 3.01
N PHE A 26 19.73 -22.76 4.16
CA PHE A 26 20.26 -22.25 5.42
C PHE A 26 21.67 -22.82 5.58
N ILE A 27 22.69 -21.99 5.40
CA ILE A 27 24.02 -22.31 5.80
C ILE A 27 24.13 -21.94 7.30
N PRO A 28 24.17 -22.91 8.21
CA PRO A 28 24.46 -22.61 9.60
C PRO A 28 25.93 -22.19 9.71
N GLY A 29 26.16 -20.98 10.17
CA GLY A 29 27.44 -20.61 10.72
C GLY A 29 28.40 -19.86 9.80
N SER A 30 28.21 -18.57 9.66
CA SER A 30 29.35 -17.65 9.68
C SER A 30 29.56 -17.21 11.13
N ARG A 31 30.67 -17.57 11.72
CA ARG A 31 31.11 -17.06 13.05
C ARG A 31 31.13 -15.53 12.96
N ALA A 32 30.28 -14.88 13.76
CA ALA A 32 30.33 -13.44 13.97
C ALA A 32 31.72 -13.10 14.53
N ASN A 33 32.47 -12.30 13.78
CA ASN A 33 33.64 -11.62 14.34
C ASN A 33 33.07 -10.54 15.28
N SER A 34 33.48 -10.62 16.56
CA SER A 34 33.13 -9.67 17.62
C SER A 34 33.90 -8.36 17.48
N GLY A 35 33.64 -7.63 16.41
CA GLY A 35 34.25 -6.34 16.19
C GLY A 35 33.44 -5.53 15.21
N ASN A 36 32.71 -4.55 15.72
CA ASN A 36 31.75 -3.63 15.05
C ASN A 36 30.56 -4.32 14.38
N PRO A 37 29.34 -3.90 14.68
CA PRO A 37 28.17 -4.38 13.94
C PRO A 37 28.38 -4.08 12.44
N PRO A 38 28.15 -5.04 11.55
CA PRO A 38 28.35 -4.81 10.15
C PRO A 38 27.23 -3.89 9.62
N PHE A 39 27.48 -2.60 9.60
CA PHE A 39 26.67 -1.66 8.81
C PHE A 39 26.97 -1.89 7.32
N THR A 40 26.61 -3.05 6.82
CA THR A 40 26.86 -3.42 5.43
C THR A 40 25.73 -2.91 4.56
N LYS A 41 26.03 -1.87 3.80
CA LYS A 41 25.20 -1.46 2.66
C LYS A 41 25.35 -2.55 1.60
N TYR A 42 24.27 -3.27 1.32
CA TYR A 42 24.26 -4.26 0.26
C TYR A 42 24.17 -3.54 -1.10
N PRO A 43 25.10 -3.79 -2.03
CA PRO A 43 25.03 -3.19 -3.36
C PRO A 43 23.89 -3.84 -4.15
N ILE A 44 22.85 -3.08 -4.45
CA ILE A 44 21.70 -3.54 -5.22
C ILE A 44 21.72 -3.05 -6.68
N GLY A 45 22.62 -2.13 -7.03
CA GLY A 45 22.67 -1.50 -8.35
C GLY A 45 22.52 -2.45 -9.54
N PRO A 46 23.20 -3.61 -9.58
CA PRO A 46 23.04 -4.57 -10.67
C PRO A 46 21.66 -5.24 -10.75
N HIS A 47 20.87 -5.14 -9.71
CA HIS A 47 19.54 -5.78 -9.60
C HIS A 47 18.39 -4.81 -9.86
N VAL A 48 18.67 -3.53 -10.06
CA VAL A 48 17.66 -2.51 -10.32
C VAL A 48 17.09 -2.69 -11.72
N ALA A 49 15.79 -2.94 -11.80
CA ALA A 49 15.04 -3.06 -13.03
C ALA A 49 13.58 -2.68 -12.75
N THR A 50 12.93 -2.05 -13.71
CA THR A 50 11.48 -1.88 -13.67
C THR A 50 10.81 -3.12 -14.24
N THR A 51 9.49 -3.23 -14.02
CA THR A 51 8.71 -4.34 -14.58
C THR A 51 8.58 -4.29 -16.12
N LEU A 52 8.94 -3.17 -16.76
CA LEU A 52 9.14 -3.13 -18.22
C LEU A 52 10.31 -4.00 -18.70
N GLN A 53 11.28 -4.24 -17.83
CA GLN A 53 12.49 -5.00 -18.16
C GLN A 53 12.44 -6.42 -17.63
N ARG A 54 11.84 -6.62 -16.46
CA ARG A 54 11.84 -7.89 -15.75
C ARG A 54 10.61 -7.99 -14.83
N THR A 55 9.93 -9.12 -14.87
CA THR A 55 8.79 -9.40 -13.97
C THR A 55 9.07 -10.58 -13.08
N LEU A 56 8.43 -10.57 -11.92
CA LEU A 56 8.41 -11.65 -10.96
C LEU A 56 7.13 -12.45 -11.14
N SER A 57 7.25 -13.77 -11.21
CA SER A 57 6.12 -14.69 -11.21
C SER A 57 6.42 -15.92 -10.37
N PHE A 58 5.39 -16.61 -9.91
CA PHE A 58 5.55 -17.82 -9.12
C PHE A 58 4.52 -18.89 -9.49
N PRO A 59 4.86 -20.19 -9.39
CA PRO A 59 3.89 -21.26 -9.53
C PRO A 59 3.06 -21.39 -8.25
N LEU A 60 1.83 -21.87 -8.32
CA LEU A 60 1.17 -22.40 -7.14
C LEU A 60 1.72 -23.81 -6.87
N PRO A 61 2.16 -24.08 -5.64
CA PRO A 61 2.42 -25.44 -5.21
C PRO A 61 1.15 -26.30 -5.35
N ALA A 62 1.30 -27.58 -5.64
CA ALA A 62 0.17 -28.47 -5.74
C ALA A 62 -0.63 -28.46 -4.42
N LYS A 63 -1.92 -28.15 -4.51
CA LYS A 63 -2.81 -28.19 -3.34
C LYS A 63 -2.91 -29.63 -2.84
N PRO A 64 -2.72 -29.87 -1.54
CA PRO A 64 -2.93 -31.20 -0.98
C PRO A 64 -4.37 -31.68 -1.20
N ALA A 65 -4.53 -32.95 -1.46
CA ALA A 65 -5.84 -33.53 -1.67
C ALA A 65 -6.63 -33.67 -0.36
N GLY A 66 -7.51 -32.72 -0.09
CA GLY A 66 -8.50 -32.74 0.99
C GLY A 66 -8.08 -32.04 2.29
N PRO A 67 -9.06 -31.65 3.11
CA PRO A 67 -8.84 -30.81 4.30
C PRO A 67 -8.05 -31.47 5.44
N ASN A 68 -7.78 -32.77 5.37
CA ASN A 68 -7.08 -33.54 6.39
C ASN A 68 -5.88 -34.32 5.83
N SER A 69 -5.37 -33.94 4.70
CA SER A 69 -4.32 -34.78 4.03
C SER A 69 -2.92 -34.63 4.67
N GLY A 70 -2.71 -33.66 5.56
CA GLY A 70 -1.40 -33.45 6.20
C GLY A 70 -0.25 -33.09 5.26
N THR A 71 -0.56 -32.68 4.03
CA THR A 71 0.42 -32.51 2.95
C THR A 71 0.57 -31.08 2.44
N GLY A 72 0.28 -30.07 3.23
CA GLY A 72 0.46 -28.67 2.85
C GLY A 72 0.24 -27.72 4.02
N LEU A 73 0.61 -26.46 3.84
CA LEU A 73 0.33 -25.41 4.78
C LEU A 73 -1.02 -24.76 4.45
N CYS A 74 -1.76 -24.40 5.47
CA CYS A 74 -3.02 -23.67 5.41
C CYS A 74 -2.88 -22.30 6.09
N LEU A 75 -3.94 -21.48 6.04
CA LEU A 75 -3.92 -20.13 6.63
C LEU A 75 -3.61 -20.14 8.13
N SER A 76 -4.08 -21.12 8.89
CA SER A 76 -3.75 -21.27 10.30
C SER A 76 -2.26 -21.59 10.56
N GLU A 77 -1.54 -22.03 9.54
CA GLU A 77 -0.12 -22.37 9.62
C GLU A 77 0.77 -21.31 8.96
N LEU A 78 0.21 -20.16 8.60
CA LEU A 78 0.89 -19.09 7.87
C LEU A 78 2.22 -18.64 8.54
N MET A 79 2.30 -18.72 9.87
CA MET A 79 3.50 -18.38 10.62
C MET A 79 4.49 -19.56 10.78
N HIS A 80 4.21 -20.73 10.22
CA HIS A 80 5.12 -21.88 10.25
C HIS A 80 6.19 -21.79 9.16
N ILE A 81 6.98 -20.75 9.18
CA ILE A 81 7.99 -20.42 8.14
C ILE A 81 8.97 -21.57 7.90
N SER A 82 9.34 -22.33 8.94
CA SER A 82 10.24 -23.48 8.82
C SER A 82 9.73 -24.56 7.88
N GLU A 83 8.43 -24.61 7.63
CA GLU A 83 7.80 -25.60 6.77
C GLU A 83 7.67 -25.17 5.30
N TYR A 84 7.87 -23.87 5.00
CA TYR A 84 7.65 -23.32 3.65
C TYR A 84 8.40 -24.07 2.56
N SER A 85 9.69 -24.34 2.77
CA SER A 85 10.53 -25.03 1.79
C SER A 85 10.08 -26.46 1.52
N LYS A 86 9.55 -27.15 2.55
CA LYS A 86 9.03 -28.52 2.44
C LYS A 86 7.87 -28.64 1.45
N TYR A 87 7.04 -27.61 1.37
CA TYR A 87 5.86 -27.56 0.51
C TYR A 87 6.06 -26.72 -0.75
N GLY A 88 7.24 -26.15 -0.98
CA GLY A 88 7.56 -25.36 -2.17
C GLY A 88 7.01 -23.94 -2.16
N TYR A 89 6.62 -23.41 -1.00
CA TYR A 89 6.19 -22.02 -0.85
C TYR A 89 7.37 -21.05 -0.87
N GLY A 90 7.13 -19.84 -1.36
CA GLY A 90 8.15 -18.78 -1.49
C GLY A 90 9.05 -18.92 -2.72
N VAL A 91 8.82 -19.92 -3.55
CA VAL A 91 9.55 -20.12 -4.80
C VAL A 91 9.00 -19.20 -5.89
N TYR A 92 9.88 -18.47 -6.55
CA TYR A 92 9.54 -17.56 -7.64
C TYR A 92 10.60 -17.58 -8.73
N LYS A 93 10.29 -16.95 -9.85
CA LYS A 93 11.23 -16.75 -10.96
C LYS A 93 11.07 -15.36 -11.56
N PHE A 94 12.13 -14.87 -12.15
CA PHE A 94 12.07 -13.71 -13.01
C PHE A 94 11.87 -14.11 -14.47
N GLY A 95 10.96 -13.41 -15.13
CA GLY A 95 10.67 -13.54 -16.55
C GLY A 95 11.02 -12.26 -17.32
N GLY A 96 10.65 -12.23 -18.60
CA GLY A 96 10.73 -11.02 -19.40
C GLY A 96 9.88 -9.89 -18.85
N GLY A 97 10.17 -8.65 -19.28
CA GLY A 97 9.37 -7.51 -18.86
C GLY A 97 7.97 -7.50 -19.46
N LEU A 98 7.08 -6.77 -18.84
CA LEU A 98 5.73 -6.52 -19.31
C LEU A 98 5.69 -5.20 -20.07
N PRO A 99 5.23 -5.18 -21.32
CA PRO A 99 5.08 -3.94 -22.08
C PRO A 99 4.04 -3.02 -21.41
N SER A 100 4.21 -1.72 -21.63
CA SER A 100 3.19 -0.75 -21.24
C SER A 100 1.98 -0.87 -22.16
N VAL A 101 0.79 -0.93 -21.56
CA VAL A 101 -0.48 -0.99 -22.29
C VAL A 101 -1.02 0.43 -22.49
N GLN A 102 -1.22 0.82 -23.74
CA GLN A 102 -1.82 2.13 -24.05
C GLN A 102 -3.31 2.13 -23.76
N ARG A 103 -3.76 3.11 -22.99
CA ARG A 103 -5.14 3.26 -22.52
C ARG A 103 -5.72 4.58 -23.00
N PHE A 104 -6.67 4.49 -23.92
CA PHE A 104 -7.35 5.63 -24.56
C PHE A 104 -8.80 5.79 -24.10
N ASP A 105 -9.20 5.15 -23.00
CA ASP A 105 -10.59 5.03 -22.53
C ASP A 105 -11.30 6.38 -22.38
N ILE A 106 -10.59 7.42 -22.00
CA ILE A 106 -11.12 8.78 -21.81
C ILE A 106 -10.71 9.75 -22.93
N MET A 107 -10.26 9.21 -24.07
CA MET A 107 -10.05 9.99 -25.29
C MET A 107 -11.35 10.12 -26.10
N PRO A 108 -11.47 11.07 -27.03
CA PRO A 108 -12.64 11.20 -27.89
C PRO A 108 -12.97 9.91 -28.64
N ALA A 109 -14.26 9.61 -28.78
CA ALA A 109 -14.70 8.50 -29.62
C ALA A 109 -14.10 8.61 -31.04
N GLY A 110 -13.47 7.53 -31.51
CA GLY A 110 -12.79 7.53 -32.82
C GLY A 110 -11.41 8.20 -32.83
N TYR A 111 -10.85 8.57 -31.66
CA TYR A 111 -9.46 9.03 -31.58
C TYR A 111 -8.53 7.97 -32.16
N SER A 112 -7.71 8.38 -33.11
CA SER A 112 -6.70 7.50 -33.73
C SER A 112 -5.31 8.03 -33.43
N ALA A 113 -4.63 7.34 -32.54
CA ALA A 113 -3.26 7.65 -32.21
C ALA A 113 -2.32 7.39 -33.39
N THR A 114 -1.45 8.33 -33.67
CA THR A 114 -0.36 8.17 -34.66
C THR A 114 0.99 8.39 -33.97
N ALA A 115 2.06 7.85 -34.51
CA ALA A 115 3.39 8.12 -34.01
C ALA A 115 3.71 9.64 -33.97
N ALA A 116 3.15 10.40 -34.92
CA ALA A 116 3.31 11.85 -34.93
C ALA A 116 2.51 12.51 -33.77
N SER A 117 1.24 12.16 -33.56
CA SER A 117 0.41 12.75 -32.51
C SER A 117 0.92 12.42 -31.10
N LEU A 118 1.52 11.25 -30.91
CA LEU A 118 2.07 10.80 -29.64
C LEU A 118 3.56 11.17 -29.43
N THR A 119 4.13 12.01 -30.30
CA THR A 119 5.49 12.53 -30.09
C THR A 119 5.51 13.40 -28.83
N ARG A 120 6.28 12.99 -27.83
CA ARG A 120 6.44 13.72 -26.57
C ARG A 120 7.25 14.99 -26.81
N ILE A 121 6.66 16.15 -26.61
CA ILE A 121 7.30 17.46 -26.83
C ILE A 121 7.86 18.06 -25.54
N ARG A 122 7.31 17.65 -24.38
CA ARG A 122 7.81 18.10 -23.07
C ARG A 122 7.52 17.04 -22.00
N THR A 123 8.51 16.77 -21.17
CA THR A 123 8.30 16.07 -19.89
C THR A 123 7.82 17.08 -18.86
N PHE A 124 6.63 16.84 -18.28
CA PHE A 124 6.07 17.68 -17.24
C PHE A 124 6.59 17.25 -15.88
N LEU A 125 6.39 15.99 -15.53
CA LEU A 125 6.84 15.44 -14.25
C LEU A 125 7.43 14.05 -14.43
N ASN A 126 8.38 13.74 -13.57
CA ASN A 126 8.87 12.41 -13.26
C ASN A 126 8.85 12.22 -11.75
N PHE A 127 8.03 11.32 -11.23
CA PHE A 127 7.91 11.10 -9.78
C PHE A 127 7.63 9.64 -9.46
N PHE A 128 7.73 9.28 -8.19
CA PHE A 128 7.36 7.94 -7.74
C PHE A 128 6.42 8.01 -6.54
N ALA A 129 5.62 6.96 -6.36
CA ALA A 129 4.77 6.77 -5.21
C ALA A 129 5.04 5.42 -4.56
N ILE A 130 5.13 5.42 -3.23
CA ILE A 130 5.19 4.23 -2.37
C ILE A 130 3.94 4.25 -1.49
N SER A 131 3.33 3.10 -1.25
CA SER A 131 2.11 2.99 -0.43
C SER A 131 2.18 1.81 0.52
N ASP A 132 1.39 1.89 1.59
CA ASP A 132 1.08 0.75 2.46
C ASP A 132 2.37 0.03 2.92
N ILE A 133 3.26 0.80 3.54
CA ILE A 133 4.57 0.35 3.97
C ILE A 133 4.44 -0.51 5.23
N HIS A 134 3.50 -0.13 6.12
CA HIS A 134 3.17 -0.83 7.35
C HIS A 134 4.39 -1.25 8.16
N ILE A 135 5.26 -0.30 8.49
CA ILE A 135 6.35 -0.60 9.43
C ILE A 135 5.75 -1.19 10.69
N THR A 136 6.18 -2.40 11.03
CA THR A 136 5.54 -3.20 12.08
C THR A 136 6.50 -3.47 13.23
N ASP A 137 6.06 -3.16 14.45
CA ASP A 137 6.67 -3.72 15.65
C ASP A 137 6.10 -5.12 15.91
N LYS A 138 6.79 -6.14 15.38
CA LYS A 138 6.40 -7.54 15.50
C LYS A 138 6.43 -8.11 16.92
N GLU A 139 7.12 -7.43 17.85
CA GLU A 139 7.18 -7.79 19.26
C GLU A 139 6.14 -7.05 20.11
N ALA A 140 5.34 -6.17 19.51
CA ALA A 140 4.27 -5.46 20.20
C ALA A 140 3.17 -6.43 20.65
N PRO A 141 2.65 -6.29 21.88
CA PRO A 141 1.73 -7.25 22.47
C PRO A 141 0.29 -7.15 21.98
N ASN A 142 0.04 -6.29 21.03
CA ASN A 142 -1.28 -5.91 20.52
C ASN A 142 -1.48 -6.24 19.03
N GLN A 143 -0.70 -7.15 18.47
CA GLN A 143 -0.92 -7.67 17.13
C GLN A 143 -2.08 -8.69 17.11
N LEU A 144 -2.74 -8.88 15.95
CA LEU A 144 -3.85 -9.82 15.81
C LEU A 144 -3.43 -11.16 15.21
N ILE A 145 -2.24 -11.67 15.54
CA ILE A 145 -1.64 -12.80 14.83
C ILE A 145 -2.49 -14.05 14.94
N TYR A 146 -2.87 -14.43 16.16
CA TYR A 146 -3.63 -15.67 16.40
C TYR A 146 -5.06 -15.57 15.86
N LEU A 147 -5.70 -14.42 15.97
CA LEU A 147 -7.05 -14.21 15.44
C LEU A 147 -7.09 -14.47 13.93
N GLN A 148 -6.10 -13.95 13.20
CA GLN A 148 -6.04 -14.18 11.76
C GLN A 148 -5.84 -15.66 11.40
N GLN A 149 -5.07 -16.40 12.18
CA GLN A 149 -4.85 -17.82 11.95
C GLN A 149 -6.10 -18.66 12.26
N GLU A 150 -6.91 -18.27 13.23
CA GLU A 150 -8.12 -18.99 13.63
C GLU A 150 -9.35 -18.62 12.77
N ASP A 151 -9.40 -17.43 12.22
CA ASP A 151 -10.49 -16.98 11.36
C ASP A 151 -9.99 -16.69 9.92
N VAL A 152 -10.01 -17.73 9.14
CA VAL A 152 -9.55 -17.70 7.74
C VAL A 152 -10.39 -16.78 6.84
N ALA A 153 -11.62 -16.47 7.22
CA ALA A 153 -12.49 -15.57 6.46
C ALA A 153 -11.95 -14.12 6.48
N HIS A 154 -11.20 -13.76 7.52
CA HIS A 154 -10.58 -12.44 7.68
C HIS A 154 -9.11 -12.41 7.26
N ALA A 155 -8.57 -13.52 6.76
CA ALA A 155 -7.20 -13.58 6.26
C ALA A 155 -6.96 -12.77 4.98
N GLY A 156 -8.01 -12.19 4.42
CA GLY A 156 -7.96 -11.40 3.19
C GLY A 156 -7.66 -12.24 1.95
N HIS A 157 -8.25 -11.88 0.83
CA HIS A 157 -8.02 -12.60 -0.42
C HIS A 157 -6.63 -12.35 -1.02
N GLN A 158 -5.92 -11.33 -0.54
CA GLN A 158 -4.67 -10.87 -1.15
C GLN A 158 -3.63 -10.45 -0.14
N THR A 159 -4.06 -10.00 1.02
CA THR A 159 -3.19 -9.54 2.09
C THR A 159 -3.50 -10.30 3.35
N SER A 160 -2.56 -10.32 4.25
CA SER A 160 -2.74 -10.88 5.56
C SER A 160 -2.47 -9.80 6.59
N ILE A 161 -3.39 -9.59 7.54
CA ILE A 161 -3.20 -8.63 8.62
C ILE A 161 -1.88 -8.91 9.34
N CYS A 162 -1.59 -10.20 9.56
CA CYS A 162 -0.36 -10.65 10.21
C CYS A 162 0.26 -11.80 9.41
N SER A 163 1.42 -11.56 8.82
CA SER A 163 2.18 -12.55 8.04
C SER A 163 3.68 -12.43 8.32
N PRO A 164 4.51 -13.39 7.88
CA PRO A 164 5.96 -13.33 8.09
C PRO A 164 6.66 -12.09 7.55
N VAL A 165 6.04 -11.34 6.65
CA VAL A 165 6.59 -10.08 6.14
C VAL A 165 6.75 -9.03 7.23
N MET A 166 5.99 -9.13 8.34
CA MET A 166 6.13 -8.28 9.52
C MET A 166 7.57 -8.22 10.05
N LEU A 167 8.34 -9.29 9.85
CA LEU A 167 9.72 -9.39 10.35
C LEU A 167 10.65 -8.39 9.67
N TYR A 168 10.37 -7.98 8.43
CA TYR A 168 11.35 -7.32 7.57
C TYR A 168 10.91 -5.98 7.00
N THR A 169 9.83 -5.38 7.47
CA THR A 169 9.24 -4.18 6.85
C THR A 169 10.20 -3.01 6.68
N THR A 170 11.07 -2.75 7.68
CA THR A 170 12.10 -1.71 7.59
C THR A 170 13.15 -2.01 6.52
N HIS A 171 13.51 -3.29 6.35
CA HIS A 171 14.50 -3.71 5.34
C HIS A 171 13.95 -3.63 3.92
N VAL A 172 12.65 -3.91 3.74
CA VAL A 172 11.99 -3.76 2.44
C VAL A 172 11.91 -2.29 2.04
N LEU A 173 11.59 -1.41 2.99
CA LEU A 173 11.61 0.03 2.76
C LEU A 173 13.02 0.53 2.39
N ASP A 174 14.06 0.07 3.09
CA ASP A 174 15.43 0.45 2.75
C ASP A 174 15.83 -0.04 1.34
N ALA A 175 15.42 -1.24 0.95
CA ALA A 175 15.62 -1.74 -0.41
C ALA A 175 14.88 -0.91 -1.46
N ALA A 176 13.66 -0.46 -1.16
CA ALA A 176 12.90 0.43 -2.04
C ALA A 176 13.59 1.79 -2.18
N VAL A 177 14.04 2.39 -1.08
CA VAL A 177 14.79 3.66 -1.08
C VAL A 177 16.09 3.54 -1.91
N GLN A 178 16.85 2.47 -1.75
CA GLN A 178 18.04 2.23 -2.56
C GLN A 178 17.70 2.08 -4.05
N THR A 179 16.58 1.43 -4.36
CA THR A 179 16.10 1.26 -5.75
C THR A 179 15.70 2.60 -6.35
N VAL A 180 14.96 3.41 -5.60
CA VAL A 180 14.61 4.79 -6.00
C VAL A 180 15.85 5.62 -6.26
N ASN A 181 16.84 5.60 -5.36
CA ASN A 181 18.08 6.35 -5.54
C ASN A 181 18.83 5.94 -6.83
N ALA A 182 18.85 4.64 -7.13
CA ALA A 182 19.49 4.15 -8.36
C ALA A 182 18.72 4.53 -9.62
N LEU A 183 17.38 4.53 -9.58
CA LEU A 183 16.54 5.01 -10.68
C LEU A 183 16.68 6.53 -10.86
N HIS A 184 16.75 7.29 -9.77
CA HIS A 184 16.95 8.74 -9.80
C HIS A 184 18.26 9.13 -10.48
N GLN A 185 19.32 8.36 -10.29
CA GLN A 185 20.61 8.57 -10.99
C GLN A 185 20.49 8.37 -12.51
N GLN A 186 19.55 7.55 -12.97
CA GLN A 186 19.32 7.30 -14.40
C GLN A 186 18.37 8.33 -15.02
N ASN A 187 17.29 8.63 -14.32
CA ASN A 187 16.26 9.60 -14.72
C ASN A 187 15.78 10.34 -13.47
N PRO A 188 16.23 11.57 -13.22
CA PRO A 188 15.95 12.28 -11.99
C PRO A 188 14.45 12.44 -11.69
N PHE A 189 14.05 12.08 -10.50
CA PHE A 189 12.70 12.34 -9.99
C PHE A 189 12.57 13.79 -9.54
N ASP A 190 11.46 14.42 -9.89
CA ASP A 190 11.10 15.76 -9.41
C ASP A 190 10.65 15.73 -7.95
N PHE A 191 10.03 14.62 -7.52
CA PHE A 191 9.66 14.34 -6.13
C PHE A 191 9.29 12.86 -5.94
N GLY A 192 9.15 12.46 -4.68
CA GLY A 192 8.53 11.21 -4.27
C GLY A 192 7.37 11.47 -3.30
N ILE A 193 6.43 10.53 -3.21
CA ILE A 193 5.29 10.64 -2.31
C ILE A 193 4.96 9.28 -1.68
N SER A 194 4.73 9.28 -0.36
CA SER A 194 4.06 8.17 0.31
C SER A 194 2.55 8.39 0.26
N LEU A 195 1.81 7.37 -0.15
CA LEU A 195 0.36 7.42 -0.22
C LEU A 195 -0.33 6.97 1.09
N GLY A 196 0.39 6.97 2.20
CA GLY A 196 -0.14 6.64 3.52
C GLY A 196 0.18 5.22 3.97
N ASP A 197 -0.32 4.88 5.15
CA ASP A 197 -0.08 3.63 5.85
C ASP A 197 1.41 3.31 6.03
N THR A 198 2.11 4.29 6.59
CA THR A 198 3.54 4.16 6.91
C THR A 198 3.76 3.29 8.15
N CYS A 199 2.87 3.41 9.15
CA CYS A 199 2.82 2.57 10.33
C CYS A 199 1.84 1.41 10.15
N ASN A 200 2.04 0.32 10.90
CA ASN A 200 1.05 -0.75 10.98
C ASN A 200 -0.04 -0.44 12.03
N SER A 201 0.33 0.20 13.12
CA SER A 201 -0.55 0.41 14.27
C SER A 201 -0.36 1.77 14.94
N THR A 202 -0.02 2.81 14.18
CA THR A 202 0.19 4.18 14.71
C THR A 202 1.17 4.28 15.89
N GLN A 203 2.11 3.36 16.03
CA GLN A 203 3.08 3.38 17.11
C GLN A 203 4.22 4.35 16.84
N PHE A 204 4.73 5.00 17.91
CA PHE A 204 5.85 5.93 17.78
C PHE A 204 7.12 5.26 17.23
N ASN A 205 7.47 4.06 17.69
CA ASN A 205 8.64 3.35 17.19
C ASN A 205 8.49 2.95 15.72
N GLU A 206 7.29 2.54 15.28
CA GLU A 206 7.02 2.24 13.86
C GLU A 206 7.26 3.47 12.99
N LEU A 207 6.70 4.63 13.37
CA LEU A 207 6.91 5.88 12.65
C LEU A 207 8.39 6.32 12.68
N ARG A 208 9.07 6.18 13.82
CA ARG A 208 10.50 6.54 13.89
C ARG A 208 11.34 5.64 13.01
N TRP A 209 11.10 4.35 12.96
CA TRP A 209 11.81 3.44 12.05
C TRP A 209 11.58 3.81 10.59
N TYR A 210 10.35 4.19 10.22
CA TYR A 210 10.06 4.71 8.88
C TYR A 210 10.92 5.94 8.56
N LEU A 211 10.84 6.97 9.40
CA LEU A 211 11.58 8.22 9.21
C LEU A 211 13.10 8.00 9.23
N ASP A 212 13.59 7.11 10.09
CA ASP A 212 15.01 6.81 10.18
C ASP A 212 15.55 6.07 8.95
N VAL A 213 14.71 5.25 8.27
CA VAL A 213 15.06 4.67 6.97
C VAL A 213 15.15 5.76 5.91
N ILE A 214 14.17 6.65 5.81
CA ILE A 214 14.16 7.75 4.85
C ILE A 214 15.31 8.73 5.09
N ASP A 215 15.60 9.05 6.35
CA ASP A 215 16.71 9.93 6.75
C ASP A 215 18.09 9.27 6.64
N GLY A 216 18.16 7.97 6.36
CA GLY A 216 19.42 7.23 6.31
C GLY A 216 20.10 7.13 7.67
N LYS A 217 19.36 6.99 8.74
CA LYS A 217 19.88 6.80 10.10
C LYS A 217 20.13 5.33 10.44
N ILE A 218 20.62 5.07 11.64
CA ILE A 218 20.67 3.72 12.19
C ILE A 218 19.29 3.32 12.65
N VAL A 219 18.78 2.21 12.12
CA VAL A 219 17.50 1.61 12.48
C VAL A 219 17.77 0.42 13.40
N SER A 220 17.12 0.40 14.55
CA SER A 220 17.11 -0.74 15.48
C SER A 220 15.71 -1.35 15.48
N PRO A 221 15.42 -2.34 14.60
CA PRO A 221 14.07 -2.81 14.34
C PRO A 221 13.60 -3.84 15.38
N SER A 222 13.86 -3.59 16.63
CA SER A 222 13.44 -4.40 17.78
C SER A 222 12.96 -3.51 18.91
N SER A 223 12.12 -4.05 19.80
CA SER A 223 11.52 -3.32 20.92
C SER A 223 11.56 -4.14 22.22
N GLY A 224 11.18 -3.53 23.31
CA GLY A 224 11.10 -4.17 24.61
C GLY A 224 12.46 -4.70 25.10
N ALA A 225 12.63 -6.00 25.18
CA ALA A 225 13.87 -6.62 25.63
C ALA A 225 14.96 -6.72 24.54
N HIS A 226 14.69 -6.28 23.32
CA HIS A 226 15.60 -6.37 22.17
C HIS A 226 16.15 -7.79 21.95
N LEU A 227 15.31 -8.80 22.13
CA LEU A 227 15.70 -10.18 21.98
C LEU A 227 16.19 -10.46 20.55
N GLY A 228 17.32 -11.11 20.42
CA GLY A 228 17.91 -11.44 19.13
C GLY A 228 18.59 -10.29 18.39
N ALA A 229 18.69 -9.08 18.95
CA ALA A 229 19.28 -7.93 18.28
C ALA A 229 20.75 -8.14 17.86
N ASP A 230 21.49 -9.02 18.53
CA ASP A 230 22.88 -9.36 18.18
C ASP A 230 23.00 -10.54 17.21
N THR A 231 21.97 -11.38 17.08
CA THR A 231 22.07 -12.69 16.44
C THR A 231 21.09 -12.92 15.31
N VAL A 232 19.92 -12.28 15.33
CA VAL A 232 18.83 -12.48 14.37
C VAL A 232 18.81 -11.33 13.37
N ASP A 233 18.80 -11.64 12.10
CA ASP A 233 18.98 -10.66 11.02
C ASP A 233 17.88 -9.58 10.96
N TYR A 234 16.61 -9.94 11.21
CA TYR A 234 15.50 -8.97 11.23
C TYR A 234 15.45 -8.11 12.50
N GLN A 235 16.23 -8.45 13.54
CA GLN A 235 16.32 -7.70 14.80
C GLN A 235 17.55 -6.81 14.87
N ARG A 236 18.56 -7.16 14.07
CA ARG A 236 19.88 -6.51 14.15
C ARG A 236 19.82 -5.07 13.68
N PRO A 237 20.39 -4.12 14.45
CA PRO A 237 20.54 -2.75 13.98
C PRO A 237 21.33 -2.66 12.69
N TYR A 238 20.93 -1.76 11.79
CA TYR A 238 21.62 -1.52 10.54
C TYR A 238 21.58 -0.03 10.18
N LYS A 239 22.51 0.39 9.31
CA LYS A 239 22.53 1.74 8.74
C LYS A 239 21.69 1.75 7.46
N ALA A 240 20.59 2.47 7.47
CA ALA A 240 19.77 2.66 6.27
C ALA A 240 20.49 3.50 5.21
N ALA A 241 20.13 3.31 3.97
CA ALA A 241 20.72 4.05 2.85
C ALA A 241 20.37 5.54 2.88
N GLY A 242 19.13 5.85 3.27
CA GLY A 242 18.53 7.18 3.16
C GLY A 242 18.11 7.54 1.74
N LEU A 243 17.06 8.32 1.64
CA LEU A 243 16.63 8.86 0.36
C LEU A 243 17.65 9.91 -0.13
N ASP A 244 17.92 9.95 -1.42
CA ASP A 244 18.77 10.99 -2.01
C ASP A 244 18.21 12.38 -1.67
N THR A 245 19.05 13.24 -1.11
CA THR A 245 18.64 14.54 -0.54
C THR A 245 18.14 15.52 -1.61
N SER A 246 18.39 15.25 -2.88
CA SER A 246 17.87 16.05 -4.00
C SER A 246 16.43 15.70 -4.37
N ILE A 247 15.87 14.61 -3.82
CA ILE A 247 14.49 14.22 -4.05
C ILE A 247 13.60 14.79 -2.92
N PRO A 248 12.73 15.77 -3.20
CA PRO A 248 11.70 16.17 -2.26
C PRO A 248 10.75 15.01 -1.96
N TRP A 249 10.42 14.78 -0.69
CA TRP A 249 9.55 13.69 -0.25
C TRP A 249 8.29 14.22 0.43
N TYR A 250 7.13 13.81 -0.05
CA TYR A 250 5.83 14.24 0.46
C TYR A 250 5.07 13.07 1.09
N GLN A 251 4.14 13.38 2.00
CA GLN A 251 3.42 12.40 2.80
C GLN A 251 1.91 12.60 2.73
N VAL A 252 1.19 11.53 2.40
CA VAL A 252 -0.26 11.40 2.61
C VAL A 252 -0.50 10.68 3.94
N LEU A 253 -1.58 11.00 4.63
CA LEU A 253 -2.02 10.30 5.83
C LEU A 253 -2.85 9.07 5.41
N GLY A 254 -2.49 7.89 5.93
CA GLY A 254 -3.28 6.67 5.79
C GLY A 254 -4.06 6.33 7.07
N ASN A 255 -5.00 5.40 6.99
CA ASN A 255 -5.81 5.03 8.15
C ASN A 255 -5.01 4.33 9.26
N HIS A 256 -4.00 3.52 8.94
CA HIS A 256 -3.10 2.91 9.92
C HIS A 256 -2.14 3.90 10.59
N ASP A 257 -2.01 5.11 10.06
CA ASP A 257 -1.15 6.13 10.62
C ASP A 257 -1.73 6.80 11.86
N HIS A 258 -3.06 6.69 12.07
CA HIS A 258 -3.74 7.30 13.23
C HIS A 258 -4.81 6.42 13.89
N PHE A 259 -5.04 5.21 13.36
CA PHE A 259 -5.90 4.20 13.98
C PHE A 259 -5.08 2.94 14.32
N TRP A 260 -5.44 2.27 15.41
CA TRP A 260 -4.91 0.94 15.69
C TRP A 260 -5.37 -0.03 14.61
N LEU A 261 -4.42 -0.67 13.94
CA LEU A 261 -4.63 -1.52 12.76
C LEU A 261 -5.58 -0.91 11.72
N GLY A 262 -5.51 0.40 11.58
CA GLY A 262 -6.27 1.15 10.59
C GLY A 262 -7.75 1.34 10.89
N SER A 263 -8.25 0.84 12.03
CA SER A 263 -9.69 0.71 12.24
C SER A 263 -10.19 1.28 13.56
N VAL A 264 -9.44 1.14 14.65
CA VAL A 264 -9.91 1.54 15.97
C VAL A 264 -9.21 2.82 16.42
N PRO A 265 -9.96 3.91 16.64
CA PRO A 265 -9.39 5.16 17.14
C PRO A 265 -8.72 4.94 18.49
N VAL A 266 -7.49 5.38 18.65
CA VAL A 266 -6.71 5.14 19.87
C VAL A 266 -7.21 5.88 21.09
N ASP A 267 -8.04 6.90 20.91
CA ASP A 267 -8.62 7.72 21.98
C ASP A 267 -10.13 7.57 22.14
N ALA A 268 -10.80 6.83 21.25
CA ALA A 268 -12.27 6.81 21.21
C ALA A 268 -12.93 6.23 22.47
N ASP A 269 -12.24 5.36 23.17
CA ASP A 269 -12.71 4.80 24.44
C ASP A 269 -11.59 4.80 25.49
N PRO A 270 -11.55 5.82 26.35
CA PRO A 270 -10.58 5.88 27.45
C PRO A 270 -10.66 4.65 28.39
N GLY A 271 -11.80 3.95 28.41
CA GLY A 271 -11.98 2.73 29.20
C GLY A 271 -11.25 1.52 28.63
N LEU A 272 -10.94 1.49 27.33
CA LEU A 272 -10.11 0.45 26.72
C LEU A 272 -8.63 0.64 27.03
N GLY A 273 -8.19 1.88 27.25
CA GLY A 273 -6.80 2.21 27.53
C GLY A 273 -5.85 1.83 26.40
N ILE A 274 -6.30 1.94 25.12
CA ILE A 274 -5.53 1.53 23.94
C ILE A 274 -4.17 2.19 23.92
N ARG A 275 -4.08 3.50 24.10
CA ARG A 275 -2.79 4.21 24.13
C ARG A 275 -1.81 3.70 25.19
N GLN A 276 -2.32 3.26 26.34
CA GLN A 276 -1.50 2.81 27.48
C GLN A 276 -1.17 1.32 27.38
N SER A 277 -2.05 0.52 26.79
CA SER A 277 -1.86 -0.93 26.75
C SER A 277 -0.65 -1.34 25.91
N TYR A 278 -0.31 -0.60 24.86
CA TYR A 278 0.86 -0.85 24.01
C TYR A 278 2.18 -0.82 24.80
N ILE A 279 2.30 0.13 25.72
CA ILE A 279 3.51 0.30 26.51
C ILE A 279 3.62 -0.67 27.68
N SER A 280 2.50 -1.25 28.11
CA SER A 280 2.45 -2.07 29.34
C SER A 280 3.10 -3.45 29.18
N GLY A 281 3.24 -3.94 27.96
CA GLY A 281 3.71 -5.29 27.67
C GLY A 281 2.65 -6.40 27.87
N LYS A 282 1.44 -6.10 28.29
CA LYS A 282 0.36 -7.07 28.41
C LYS A 282 -0.05 -7.58 27.04
N VAL A 283 0.06 -8.89 26.80
CA VAL A 283 -0.44 -9.49 25.56
C VAL A 283 -1.96 -9.42 25.52
N TRP A 284 -2.51 -8.91 24.45
CA TRP A 284 -3.94 -8.71 24.31
C TRP A 284 -4.67 -10.02 24.07
N ALA A 285 -5.85 -10.11 24.67
CA ALA A 285 -6.84 -11.12 24.35
C ALA A 285 -7.92 -10.51 23.45
N VAL A 286 -8.57 -11.36 22.63
CA VAL A 286 -9.69 -10.94 21.77
C VAL A 286 -10.74 -10.17 22.59
N GLY A 287 -11.06 -10.62 23.81
CA GLY A 287 -12.01 -9.95 24.68
C GLY A 287 -11.59 -8.57 25.22
N ASP A 288 -10.34 -8.17 25.06
CA ASP A 288 -9.89 -6.83 25.43
C ASP A 288 -10.39 -5.77 24.41
N ILE A 289 -10.59 -6.16 23.16
CA ILE A 289 -11.00 -5.28 22.05
C ILE A 289 -12.41 -5.64 21.57
N LEU A 290 -12.64 -6.92 21.29
CA LEU A 290 -13.90 -7.45 20.81
C LEU A 290 -14.74 -7.90 22.01
N ARG A 291 -15.30 -6.96 22.77
CA ARG A 291 -16.13 -7.28 23.95
C ARG A 291 -17.53 -7.70 23.51
N PRO A 292 -17.95 -8.96 23.72
CA PRO A 292 -19.27 -9.43 23.32
C PRO A 292 -20.42 -8.71 24.02
N SER A 293 -20.14 -8.10 25.17
CA SER A 293 -21.14 -7.41 26.01
C SER A 293 -21.32 -5.94 25.69
N VAL A 294 -20.44 -5.37 24.85
CA VAL A 294 -20.59 -3.98 24.43
C VAL A 294 -21.61 -3.98 23.30
N SER A 295 -22.70 -3.24 23.51
CA SER A 295 -23.73 -3.11 22.47
C SER A 295 -23.05 -2.64 21.17
N LYS A 296 -23.58 -3.08 20.02
CA LYS A 296 -23.11 -2.65 18.69
C LYS A 296 -23.00 -1.13 18.53
N THR A 297 -23.50 -0.37 19.49
CA THR A 297 -23.47 1.09 19.53
C THR A 297 -22.21 1.69 20.14
N THR A 298 -21.37 0.90 20.81
CA THR A 298 -20.18 1.39 21.51
C THR A 298 -18.87 0.80 21.02
N PHE A 299 -18.94 -0.22 20.19
CA PHE A 299 -17.75 -0.78 19.54
C PHE A 299 -18.04 -1.03 18.07
N PRO A 300 -17.15 -0.54 17.23
CA PRO A 300 -17.28 -0.66 15.80
C PRO A 300 -16.95 -2.06 15.30
N CYS A 301 -17.53 -3.07 15.82
CA CYS A 301 -17.30 -4.38 15.27
C CYS A 301 -18.36 -4.73 14.24
N SER A 302 -18.14 -4.31 13.04
CA SER A 302 -18.55 -5.09 11.88
C SER A 302 -17.62 -6.29 11.64
N PHE A 303 -16.68 -6.57 12.56
CA PHE A 303 -16.03 -7.87 12.60
C PHE A 303 -17.10 -8.93 12.72
N ASP A 304 -17.49 -9.49 11.62
CA ASP A 304 -18.27 -10.70 11.59
C ASP A 304 -17.35 -11.88 11.96
N VAL A 305 -16.75 -11.70 13.15
CA VAL A 305 -15.96 -12.77 13.76
C VAL A 305 -16.88 -13.95 13.85
N SER A 306 -16.44 -15.10 13.41
CA SER A 306 -17.25 -16.31 13.47
C SER A 306 -17.83 -16.47 14.88
N PRO A 307 -19.08 -16.91 15.04
CA PRO A 307 -19.71 -17.02 16.36
C PRO A 307 -18.83 -17.74 17.37
N GLY A 308 -18.04 -18.73 16.95
CA GLY A 308 -17.12 -19.44 17.82
C GLY A 308 -15.96 -18.59 18.34
N LEU A 309 -15.51 -17.56 17.64
CA LEU A 309 -14.48 -16.65 18.11
C LEU A 309 -15.04 -15.55 19.02
N ARG A 310 -16.31 -15.15 18.85
CA ARG A 310 -16.97 -14.19 19.75
C ARG A 310 -17.12 -14.73 21.17
N GLU A 311 -17.28 -16.04 21.31
CA GLU A 311 -17.47 -16.72 22.59
C GLU A 311 -16.15 -17.16 23.24
N ARG A 312 -15.06 -17.15 22.49
CA ARG A 312 -13.75 -17.58 22.96
C ARG A 312 -12.83 -16.38 23.15
N SER A 313 -12.13 -16.36 24.29
CA SER A 313 -11.05 -15.42 24.52
C SER A 313 -9.72 -16.09 24.17
N PHE A 314 -8.98 -15.49 23.27
CA PHE A 314 -7.65 -15.92 22.85
C PHE A 314 -6.65 -14.83 23.12
N TYR A 315 -5.47 -15.18 23.62
CA TYR A 315 -4.32 -14.29 23.53
C TYR A 315 -3.84 -14.24 22.08
N MET A 316 -3.59 -13.04 21.59
CA MET A 316 -3.27 -12.79 20.19
C MET A 316 -1.83 -13.10 19.84
N GLY A 317 -0.96 -13.18 20.85
CA GLY A 317 0.43 -13.56 20.70
C GLY A 317 1.34 -12.45 20.24
N VAL A 318 2.63 -12.78 20.26
CA VAL A 318 3.72 -11.95 19.77
C VAL A 318 4.71 -12.84 19.01
N LEU A 319 5.53 -12.23 18.16
CA LEU A 319 6.62 -12.95 17.52
C LEU A 319 7.86 -12.93 18.40
N ASP A 320 8.49 -14.08 18.56
CA ASP A 320 9.70 -14.22 19.37
C ASP A 320 10.94 -13.73 18.61
N GLY A 321 11.38 -12.53 18.91
CA GLY A 321 12.55 -11.90 18.31
C GLY A 321 13.86 -12.64 18.50
N SER A 322 13.93 -13.59 19.44
CA SER A 322 15.11 -14.43 19.64
C SER A 322 15.23 -15.61 18.67
N THR A 323 14.17 -15.90 17.91
CA THR A 323 14.11 -17.01 16.96
C THR A 323 14.38 -16.54 15.54
N VAL A 324 14.98 -17.37 14.71
CA VAL A 324 15.35 -17.04 13.32
C VAL A 324 14.12 -16.74 12.45
N ASN A 325 12.99 -17.37 12.77
CA ASN A 325 11.76 -17.26 11.99
C ASN A 325 10.66 -16.43 12.69
N GLY A 326 10.94 -15.79 13.84
CA GLY A 326 9.92 -15.07 14.57
C GLY A 326 8.77 -15.99 15.00
N ASN A 327 9.08 -17.05 15.76
CA ASN A 327 8.05 -18.02 16.15
C ASN A 327 6.96 -17.33 16.97
N LEU A 328 5.71 -17.66 16.67
CA LEU A 328 4.57 -17.17 17.45
C LEU A 328 4.61 -17.77 18.86
N LYS A 329 4.48 -16.90 19.87
CA LYS A 329 4.38 -17.29 21.29
C LYS A 329 3.30 -16.49 21.99
N ASP A 330 2.91 -16.96 23.17
CA ASP A 330 1.91 -16.28 24.02
C ASP A 330 0.55 -16.08 23.30
N ALA A 331 0.19 -17.05 22.47
CA ALA A 331 -1.00 -17.07 21.62
C ALA A 331 -1.86 -18.31 21.92
N GLY A 332 -3.17 -18.20 21.79
CA GLY A 332 -4.10 -19.31 21.98
C GLY A 332 -5.13 -19.07 23.06
N PRO A 333 -5.98 -20.09 23.36
CA PRO A 333 -7.09 -19.97 24.29
C PRO A 333 -6.67 -19.49 25.68
N VAL A 334 -7.30 -18.46 26.19
CA VAL A 334 -6.99 -17.90 27.53
C VAL A 334 -7.04 -18.96 28.63
N ALA A 335 -7.93 -19.95 28.50
CA ALA A 335 -8.05 -21.05 29.46
C ALA A 335 -6.83 -21.97 29.56
N GLU A 336 -5.92 -21.93 28.59
CA GLU A 336 -4.70 -22.73 28.58
C GLU A 336 -3.54 -22.04 29.32
N PHE A 337 -3.71 -20.79 29.71
CA PHE A 337 -2.70 -20.02 30.41
C PHE A 337 -2.97 -19.92 31.90
N SER A 338 -1.99 -20.22 32.72
CA SER A 338 -2.08 -20.08 34.18
C SER A 338 -2.11 -18.62 34.66
N ALA A 339 -1.57 -17.71 33.86
CA ALA A 339 -1.55 -16.27 34.09
C ALA A 339 -1.51 -15.52 32.74
N PRO A 340 -2.01 -14.28 32.67
CA PRO A 340 -1.90 -13.46 31.46
C PRO A 340 -0.46 -13.33 31.00
N PRO A 341 -0.15 -13.67 29.75
CA PRO A 341 1.21 -13.53 29.23
C PRO A 341 1.58 -12.05 29.07
N ALA A 342 2.86 -11.79 29.19
CA ALA A 342 3.40 -10.44 29.03
C ALA A 342 4.79 -10.46 28.40
N VAL A 343 5.08 -9.43 27.63
CA VAL A 343 6.41 -9.12 27.11
C VAL A 343 7.00 -7.92 27.86
N THR A 344 8.27 -7.64 27.66
CA THR A 344 8.90 -6.46 28.25
C THR A 344 8.19 -5.20 27.79
N ALA A 345 7.80 -4.36 28.72
CA ALA A 345 7.19 -3.06 28.47
C ALA A 345 8.15 -2.13 27.71
N ASP A 346 7.62 -1.32 26.80
CA ASP A 346 8.40 -0.34 26.05
C ASP A 346 7.60 0.94 25.82
N PRO A 347 8.04 2.08 26.37
CA PRO A 347 7.35 3.37 26.17
C PRO A 347 7.33 3.85 24.72
N ASN A 348 8.22 3.34 23.86
CA ASN A 348 8.25 3.67 22.45
C ASN A 348 7.16 2.98 21.64
N ARG A 349 6.46 2.00 22.20
CA ARG A 349 5.25 1.42 21.61
C ARG A 349 4.01 2.27 21.81
N ARG A 350 4.13 3.49 22.41
CA ARG A 350 2.96 4.37 22.57
C ARG A 350 2.31 4.67 21.22
N SER A 351 1.02 4.59 21.15
CA SER A 351 0.29 5.03 19.98
C SER A 351 0.29 6.55 19.86
N LEU A 352 0.33 7.05 18.64
CA LEU A 352 0.30 8.47 18.33
C LEU A 352 -1.13 8.90 17.98
N LEU A 353 -1.51 10.08 18.46
CA LEU A 353 -2.64 10.80 17.91
C LEU A 353 -2.28 11.33 16.53
N ARG A 354 -3.26 11.62 15.70
CA ARG A 354 -3.08 12.24 14.38
C ARG A 354 -2.14 13.45 14.43
N THR A 355 -2.35 14.35 15.37
CA THR A 355 -1.50 15.55 15.56
C THR A 355 -0.08 15.21 15.99
N GLU A 356 0.10 14.24 16.86
CA GLU A 356 1.43 13.78 17.29
C GLU A 356 2.18 13.12 16.13
N TRP A 357 1.47 12.31 15.32
CA TRP A 357 2.02 11.68 14.13
C TRP A 357 2.52 12.72 13.12
N ILE A 358 1.70 13.72 12.79
CA ILE A 358 2.07 14.82 11.89
C ILE A 358 3.30 15.57 12.41
N GLN A 359 3.40 15.83 13.72
CA GLN A 359 4.52 16.56 14.32
C GLN A 359 5.86 15.82 14.21
N GLU A 360 5.88 14.51 14.12
CA GLU A 360 7.14 13.75 13.95
C GLU A 360 7.81 14.04 12.60
N PHE A 361 7.06 14.41 11.55
CA PHE A 361 7.61 14.77 10.24
C PHE A 361 8.41 16.08 10.23
N PHE A 362 8.24 16.94 11.25
CA PHE A 362 9.07 18.12 11.43
C PHE A 362 10.43 17.83 12.09
N LYS A 363 10.66 16.57 12.49
CA LYS A 363 11.90 16.08 13.14
C LYS A 363 12.74 15.21 12.21
N THR A 364 12.75 15.52 10.91
CA THR A 364 13.46 14.77 9.86
C THR A 364 14.64 15.55 9.32
N ALA A 365 15.54 14.85 8.63
CA ALA A 365 16.67 15.44 7.93
C ALA A 365 16.47 15.55 6.42
N THR A 366 15.44 14.92 5.88
CA THR A 366 15.08 14.95 4.45
C THR A 366 14.16 16.12 4.12
N ASN A 367 14.07 16.48 2.84
CA ASN A 367 13.34 17.65 2.34
C ASN A 367 11.98 17.28 1.73
N PRO A 368 10.99 18.18 1.80
CA PRO A 368 10.93 19.36 2.67
C PRO A 368 10.73 18.97 4.13
N VAL A 369 11.21 19.77 5.07
CA VAL A 369 10.91 19.55 6.49
C VAL A 369 9.40 19.61 6.68
N GLY A 370 8.84 18.64 7.38
CA GLY A 370 7.39 18.46 7.49
C GLY A 370 6.76 17.69 6.34
N HIS A 371 7.53 17.32 5.30
CA HIS A 371 7.10 16.46 4.17
C HIS A 371 5.76 16.83 3.54
N GLY A 372 5.48 18.11 3.46
CA GLY A 372 4.23 18.69 2.96
C GLY A 372 3.32 19.25 4.05
N PHE A 373 3.36 18.75 5.28
CA PHE A 373 2.54 19.30 6.38
C PHE A 373 2.93 20.74 6.76
N ASN A 374 4.13 21.18 6.43
CA ASN A 374 4.55 22.57 6.51
C ASN A 374 3.80 23.51 5.53
N LEU A 375 3.10 22.97 4.53
CA LEU A 375 2.30 23.71 3.56
C LEU A 375 0.84 23.85 4.00
N VAL A 376 0.42 23.12 5.02
CA VAL A 376 -0.89 23.30 5.65
C VAL A 376 -0.95 24.69 6.27
N ASN A 377 -2.09 25.37 6.16
CA ASN A 377 -2.28 26.66 6.79
C ASN A 377 -2.38 26.48 8.32
N HIS A 378 -1.29 26.77 9.03
CA HIS A 378 -1.23 26.65 10.48
C HIS A 378 -2.10 27.64 11.24
N ASN A 379 -2.68 28.65 10.56
CA ASN A 379 -3.67 29.56 11.13
C ASN A 379 -5.11 29.06 10.91
N ASP A 380 -5.30 27.96 10.19
CA ASP A 380 -6.60 27.32 10.06
C ASP A 380 -6.97 26.67 11.40
N PRO A 381 -8.19 26.91 11.93
CA PRO A 381 -8.62 26.28 13.18
C PRO A 381 -8.61 24.74 13.13
N ASN A 382 -8.68 24.14 11.95
CA ASN A 382 -8.61 22.70 11.78
C ASN A 382 -7.16 22.14 11.90
N TRP A 383 -6.12 22.98 11.85
CA TRP A 383 -4.75 22.53 12.07
C TRP A 383 -4.55 21.88 13.44
N GLU A 384 -5.12 22.48 14.48
CA GLU A 384 -5.03 21.97 15.85
C GLU A 384 -5.70 20.59 16.03
N SER A 385 -6.63 20.22 15.13
CA SER A 385 -7.26 18.91 15.09
C SER A 385 -6.57 17.92 14.12
N GLY A 386 -5.43 18.30 13.52
CA GLY A 386 -4.66 17.43 12.65
C GLY A 386 -5.11 17.46 11.18
N PHE A 387 -5.57 18.59 10.68
CA PHE A 387 -5.85 18.77 9.25
C PHE A 387 -4.60 18.50 8.43
N ALA A 388 -4.67 17.57 7.48
CA ALA A 388 -3.53 17.04 6.76
C ALA A 388 -3.60 17.24 5.23
N CYS A 389 -4.51 18.12 4.76
CA CYS A 389 -4.60 18.43 3.33
C CYS A 389 -3.72 19.63 2.96
N TYR A 390 -3.01 19.52 1.86
CA TYR A 390 -2.15 20.57 1.33
C TYR A 390 -1.97 20.43 -0.19
N ASN A 391 -1.36 21.40 -0.83
CA ASN A 391 -1.00 21.31 -2.24
C ASN A 391 0.42 21.84 -2.46
N PHE A 392 1.03 21.44 -3.59
CA PHE A 392 2.30 21.97 -4.03
C PHE A 392 2.42 21.99 -5.55
N VAL A 393 3.29 22.84 -6.06
CA VAL A 393 3.67 22.92 -7.47
C VAL A 393 5.09 22.36 -7.60
N PRO A 394 5.27 21.16 -8.18
CA PRO A 394 6.59 20.53 -8.24
C PRO A 394 7.62 21.33 -9.07
N LYS A 395 7.17 21.97 -10.14
CA LYS A 395 8.03 22.71 -11.09
C LYS A 395 7.34 24.01 -11.49
N SER A 396 8.02 25.13 -11.26
CA SER A 396 7.45 26.46 -11.50
C SER A 396 7.21 26.78 -12.98
N ASP A 397 7.90 26.10 -13.90
CA ASP A 397 7.77 26.25 -15.36
C ASP A 397 6.72 25.30 -15.98
N ILE A 398 6.07 24.47 -15.18
CA ILE A 398 5.02 23.53 -15.61
C ILE A 398 3.70 23.89 -14.92
N PRO A 399 2.62 24.09 -15.67
CA PRO A 399 1.33 24.45 -15.10
C PRO A 399 0.61 23.21 -14.54
N LEU A 400 1.19 22.62 -13.50
CA LEU A 400 0.66 21.44 -12.83
C LEU A 400 0.85 21.53 -11.34
N LYS A 401 -0.20 21.22 -10.57
CA LYS A 401 -0.12 21.09 -9.12
C LYS A 401 -0.54 19.71 -8.64
N VAL A 402 -0.01 19.30 -7.50
CA VAL A 402 -0.42 18.11 -6.76
C VAL A 402 -1.23 18.56 -5.55
N ILE A 403 -2.40 17.98 -5.38
CA ILE A 403 -3.31 18.17 -4.26
C ILE A 403 -3.19 16.91 -3.40
N VAL A 404 -2.71 17.06 -2.18
CA VAL A 404 -2.63 15.97 -1.20
C VAL A 404 -3.86 16.06 -0.31
N LEU A 405 -4.64 14.99 -0.30
CA LEU A 405 -5.92 14.90 0.37
C LEU A 405 -5.87 13.84 1.46
N ASP A 406 -6.17 14.21 2.69
CA ASP A 406 -6.54 13.27 3.73
C ASP A 406 -8.00 12.89 3.52
N ASP A 407 -8.21 11.68 3.02
CA ASP A 407 -9.52 11.07 2.78
C ASP A 407 -9.82 9.91 3.72
N THR A 408 -9.05 9.80 4.81
CA THR A 408 -9.27 8.79 5.84
C THR A 408 -10.42 9.19 6.77
N GLN A 409 -10.98 8.20 7.46
CA GLN A 409 -12.04 8.42 8.43
C GLN A 409 -11.57 9.34 9.58
N SER A 410 -12.52 9.95 10.28
CA SER A 410 -12.25 10.76 11.45
C SER A 410 -12.37 9.93 12.72
N GLU A 411 -11.53 10.18 13.70
CA GLU A 411 -11.54 9.49 15.01
C GLU A 411 -12.87 9.65 15.76
N SER A 412 -13.68 10.63 15.37
CA SER A 412 -14.95 10.98 16.00
C SER A 412 -16.17 10.76 15.09
N ASP A 413 -16.02 10.18 13.90
CA ASP A 413 -17.15 9.99 12.98
C ASP A 413 -18.15 8.93 13.44
N GLY A 414 -17.76 8.11 14.41
CA GLY A 414 -18.58 7.00 14.92
C GLY A 414 -18.71 5.86 13.91
N SER A 415 -17.89 5.87 12.89
CA SER A 415 -17.78 4.78 11.94
C SER A 415 -17.36 3.50 12.65
N HIS A 416 -17.93 2.40 12.18
CA HIS A 416 -17.70 1.08 12.75
C HIS A 416 -17.05 0.13 11.73
N ASP A 417 -16.48 0.69 10.67
CA ASP A 417 -15.77 -0.07 9.69
C ASP A 417 -14.36 -0.41 10.16
N ILE A 418 -14.06 -1.68 10.15
CA ILE A 418 -12.76 -2.19 10.57
C ILE A 418 -11.70 -2.15 9.46
N HIS A 419 -12.12 -1.90 8.23
CA HIS A 419 -11.19 -1.89 7.10
C HIS A 419 -10.60 -0.50 6.84
N GLY A 420 -11.16 0.53 7.47
CA GLY A 420 -10.97 1.90 7.04
C GLY A 420 -11.73 2.16 5.75
N HIS A 421 -12.11 3.39 5.49
CA HIS A 421 -12.78 3.76 4.23
C HIS A 421 -12.68 5.25 3.96
N GLY A 422 -12.96 5.63 2.72
CA GLY A 422 -12.91 7.01 2.30
C GLY A 422 -13.98 7.86 2.97
N PHE A 423 -13.54 8.96 3.56
CA PHE A 423 -14.38 9.88 4.29
C PHE A 423 -13.85 11.32 4.18
N LEU A 424 -14.74 12.25 3.94
CA LEU A 424 -14.45 13.68 4.01
C LEU A 424 -15.44 14.37 4.93
N ASP A 425 -14.94 15.01 5.96
CA ASP A 425 -15.72 15.98 6.71
C ASP A 425 -15.92 17.28 5.88
N ALA A 426 -16.74 18.19 6.41
CA ALA A 426 -17.06 19.43 5.72
C ALA A 426 -15.82 20.30 5.45
N ALA A 427 -14.83 20.29 6.36
CA ALA A 427 -13.62 21.09 6.21
C ALA A 427 -12.76 20.60 5.04
N ARG A 428 -12.49 19.29 4.99
CA ARG A 428 -11.71 18.65 3.91
C ARG A 428 -12.44 18.72 2.57
N TRP A 429 -13.76 18.52 2.57
CA TRP A 429 -14.56 18.60 1.36
C TRP A 429 -14.58 20.04 0.78
N ASN A 430 -14.83 21.04 1.60
CA ASN A 430 -14.82 22.44 1.15
C ASN A 430 -13.43 22.86 0.65
N TRP A 431 -12.36 22.41 1.34
CA TRP A 431 -10.99 22.67 0.92
C TRP A 431 -10.70 22.04 -0.45
N LEU A 432 -11.06 20.77 -0.67
CA LEU A 432 -10.86 20.10 -1.96
C LEU A 432 -11.58 20.84 -3.09
N GLN A 433 -12.84 21.24 -2.89
CA GLN A 433 -13.58 22.00 -3.89
C GLN A 433 -12.90 23.34 -4.22
N ALA A 434 -12.41 24.03 -3.21
CA ALA A 434 -11.70 25.30 -3.41
C ALA A 434 -10.39 25.08 -4.19
N GLU A 435 -9.63 24.01 -3.89
CA GLU A 435 -8.39 23.70 -4.58
C GLU A 435 -8.61 23.31 -6.06
N LEU A 436 -9.65 22.53 -6.34
CA LEU A 436 -10.02 22.17 -7.70
C LEU A 436 -10.44 23.43 -8.49
N ALA A 437 -11.29 24.29 -7.91
CA ALA A 437 -11.72 25.53 -8.54
C ALA A 437 -10.54 26.49 -8.80
N ALA A 438 -9.64 26.65 -7.82
CA ALA A 438 -8.45 27.48 -7.96
C ALA A 438 -7.51 26.95 -9.06
N GLY A 439 -7.25 25.64 -9.10
CA GLY A 439 -6.43 25.04 -10.15
C GLY A 439 -7.03 25.17 -11.54
N GLN A 440 -8.36 24.99 -11.66
CA GLN A 440 -9.07 25.20 -12.91
C GLN A 440 -8.98 26.65 -13.37
N ALA A 441 -9.20 27.61 -12.48
CA ALA A 441 -9.13 29.05 -12.78
C ALA A 441 -7.69 29.50 -13.14
N ALA A 442 -6.69 28.92 -12.51
CA ALA A 442 -5.28 29.19 -12.77
C ALA A 442 -4.74 28.49 -14.03
N ASN A 443 -5.54 27.72 -14.74
CA ASN A 443 -5.10 26.87 -15.84
C ASN A 443 -3.96 25.92 -15.43
N GLN A 444 -4.11 25.24 -14.33
CA GLN A 444 -3.20 24.20 -13.87
C GLN A 444 -3.81 22.82 -14.11
N LEU A 445 -3.04 21.90 -14.63
CA LEU A 445 -3.34 20.47 -14.55
C LEU A 445 -3.24 20.01 -13.10
N MET A 446 -4.02 19.01 -12.71
CA MET A 446 -4.09 18.60 -11.32
C MET A 446 -3.95 17.09 -11.16
N ILE A 447 -3.22 16.68 -10.13
CA ILE A 447 -3.14 15.32 -9.63
C ILE A 447 -3.63 15.35 -8.18
N ILE A 448 -4.55 14.47 -7.83
CA ILE A 448 -4.93 14.24 -6.43
C ILE A 448 -4.15 13.03 -5.93
N ALA A 449 -3.48 13.18 -4.80
CA ALA A 449 -2.84 12.09 -4.07
C ALA A 449 -3.57 11.91 -2.74
N ALA A 450 -4.18 10.76 -2.57
CA ALA A 450 -4.96 10.37 -1.39
C ALA A 450 -4.57 8.96 -0.95
N HIS A 451 -5.07 8.50 0.19
CA HIS A 451 -4.81 7.14 0.62
C HIS A 451 -5.85 6.17 0.06
N VAL A 452 -7.13 6.50 0.20
CA VAL A 452 -8.23 5.59 -0.14
C VAL A 452 -8.65 5.79 -1.61
N PRO A 453 -8.78 4.72 -2.40
CA PRO A 453 -9.31 4.80 -3.75
C PRO A 453 -10.83 5.02 -3.74
N ILE A 454 -11.35 5.67 -4.79
CA ILE A 454 -12.78 5.96 -4.91
C ILE A 454 -13.48 5.03 -5.91
N ALA A 455 -14.75 4.77 -5.65
CA ALA A 455 -15.62 3.99 -6.55
C ALA A 455 -15.09 2.60 -6.89
N VAL A 456 -14.49 1.94 -5.93
CA VAL A 456 -14.03 0.55 -6.01
C VAL A 456 -14.63 -0.23 -4.85
N ALA A 457 -14.73 -1.55 -5.00
CA ALA A 457 -15.17 -2.40 -3.91
C ALA A 457 -14.08 -2.53 -2.85
N ASN A 458 -14.50 -2.58 -1.63
CA ASN A 458 -13.71 -2.99 -0.50
C ASN A 458 -13.29 -4.48 -0.64
N ILE A 459 -12.36 -4.92 0.19
CA ILE A 459 -11.89 -6.31 0.24
C ILE A 459 -13.04 -7.30 0.49
N GLY A 460 -14.14 -6.86 1.09
CA GLY A 460 -15.29 -7.72 1.39
C GLY A 460 -16.43 -7.73 0.38
N SER A 461 -16.67 -6.73 -0.38
CA SER A 461 -17.79 -6.48 -1.32
C SER A 461 -18.49 -5.13 -1.14
N GLU A 462 -18.15 -4.38 -0.12
CA GLU A 462 -18.62 -3.02 0.12
C GLU A 462 -17.87 -2.02 -0.75
N VAL A 463 -18.31 -0.78 -0.78
CA VAL A 463 -17.65 0.29 -1.50
C VAL A 463 -16.64 0.96 -0.59
N GLU A 464 -15.43 1.23 -1.10
CA GLU A 464 -14.37 1.95 -0.35
C GLU A 464 -14.72 3.43 -0.08
N TRP A 465 -15.95 3.77 -0.04
CA TRP A 465 -16.43 5.11 0.30
C TRP A 465 -17.59 4.99 1.28
N TRP A 466 -17.38 5.54 2.46
CA TRP A 466 -18.37 5.41 3.52
C TRP A 466 -19.63 6.24 3.23
N GLU A 467 -20.79 5.60 3.30
CA GLU A 467 -22.08 6.25 3.18
C GLU A 467 -22.93 5.98 4.42
N ALA A 468 -23.58 7.00 4.92
CA ALA A 468 -24.38 6.95 6.14
C ALA A 468 -25.47 5.88 6.14
N ALA A 469 -25.88 5.37 4.99
CA ALA A 469 -26.82 4.26 4.88
C ALA A 469 -26.23 2.95 5.44
N ASN A 470 -24.92 2.82 5.46
CA ASN A 470 -24.22 1.63 5.94
C ASN A 470 -24.02 1.64 7.46
N ASP A 471 -24.03 2.81 8.07
CA ASP A 471 -23.92 2.96 9.53
C ASP A 471 -24.90 4.01 10.09
N PRO A 472 -26.14 3.60 10.43
CA PRO A 472 -27.15 4.53 10.95
C PRO A 472 -26.80 5.13 12.31
N ASN A 473 -25.81 4.58 13.01
CA ASN A 473 -25.41 5.04 14.36
C ASN A 473 -24.24 6.04 14.32
N ALA A 474 -23.66 6.29 13.17
CA ALA A 474 -22.55 7.21 13.04
C ALA A 474 -22.91 8.63 13.52
N THR A 475 -22.03 9.22 14.30
CA THR A 475 -22.22 10.56 14.88
C THR A 475 -21.88 11.67 13.87
N GLN A 476 -21.01 11.40 12.95
CA GLN A 476 -20.67 12.29 11.83
C GLN A 476 -21.02 11.59 10.51
N ARG A 477 -21.25 12.40 9.49
CA ARG A 477 -21.58 11.91 8.16
C ARG A 477 -20.56 12.43 7.17
N ASN A 478 -20.27 11.61 6.18
CA ASN A 478 -19.50 12.06 5.03
C ASN A 478 -20.19 13.29 4.41
N ALA A 479 -19.44 14.37 4.24
CA ALA A 479 -19.96 15.64 3.71
C ALA A 479 -20.37 15.52 2.22
N VAL A 480 -19.91 14.47 1.54
CA VAL A 480 -20.22 14.23 0.13
C VAL A 480 -20.45 12.74 -0.12
N SER A 481 -21.52 12.42 -0.86
CA SER A 481 -21.70 11.07 -1.38
C SER A 481 -20.67 10.74 -2.46
N LEU A 482 -20.41 9.44 -2.68
CA LEU A 482 -19.52 9.01 -3.75
C LEU A 482 -19.93 9.59 -5.12
N THR A 483 -21.22 9.54 -5.43
CA THR A 483 -21.78 10.15 -6.66
C THR A 483 -21.50 11.64 -6.73
N GLY A 484 -21.65 12.36 -5.63
CA GLY A 484 -21.37 13.80 -5.53
C GLY A 484 -19.89 14.10 -5.76
N LEU A 485 -19.00 13.35 -5.12
CA LEU A 485 -17.57 13.49 -5.29
C LEU A 485 -17.17 13.27 -6.76
N VAL A 486 -17.52 12.13 -7.34
CA VAL A 486 -17.18 11.82 -8.75
C VAL A 486 -17.73 12.88 -9.70
N THR A 487 -18.96 13.38 -9.44
CA THR A 487 -19.54 14.47 -10.24
C THR A 487 -18.68 15.73 -10.21
N VAL A 488 -18.17 16.14 -9.04
CA VAL A 488 -17.29 17.31 -8.93
C VAL A 488 -15.96 17.06 -9.65
N LEU A 489 -15.37 15.89 -9.49
CA LEU A 489 -14.13 15.52 -10.17
C LEU A 489 -14.28 15.56 -11.69
N GLN A 490 -15.38 14.99 -12.23
CA GLN A 490 -15.71 15.04 -13.65
C GLN A 490 -16.08 16.46 -14.13
N ASN A 491 -16.42 17.38 -13.24
CA ASN A 491 -16.61 18.79 -13.57
C ASN A 491 -15.30 19.60 -13.57
N THR A 492 -14.16 18.93 -13.42
CA THR A 492 -12.84 19.54 -13.35
C THR A 492 -12.00 19.04 -14.53
N PRO A 493 -12.14 19.60 -15.75
CA PRO A 493 -11.49 19.11 -16.96
C PRO A 493 -9.95 19.04 -16.87
N ASN A 494 -9.33 19.88 -16.04
CA ASN A 494 -7.88 19.87 -15.84
C ASN A 494 -7.39 18.77 -14.86
N LEU A 495 -8.29 17.99 -14.25
CA LEU A 495 -7.91 16.86 -13.43
C LEU A 495 -7.37 15.72 -14.31
N LEU A 496 -6.16 15.29 -14.05
CA LEU A 496 -5.52 14.18 -14.75
C LEU A 496 -5.85 12.85 -14.08
N MET A 497 -5.57 12.75 -12.80
CA MET A 497 -5.72 11.49 -12.07
C MET A 497 -5.85 11.66 -10.55
N TRP A 498 -6.39 10.62 -9.95
CA TRP A 498 -6.36 10.31 -8.52
C TRP A 498 -5.40 9.16 -8.31
N ILE A 499 -4.40 9.31 -7.46
CA ILE A 499 -3.48 8.23 -7.09
C ILE A 499 -3.75 7.82 -5.64
N ALA A 500 -3.77 6.50 -5.39
CA ALA A 500 -4.13 5.95 -4.08
C ALA A 500 -3.39 4.64 -3.76
N GLY A 501 -3.54 4.16 -2.53
CA GLY A 501 -3.07 2.87 -2.01
C GLY A 501 -4.19 2.06 -1.39
N HIS A 502 -4.07 1.76 -0.10
CA HIS A 502 -5.08 1.19 0.81
C HIS A 502 -5.44 -0.28 0.56
N ARG A 503 -5.81 -0.65 -0.65
CA ARG A 503 -6.24 -2.02 -0.96
C ARG A 503 -5.10 -2.98 -1.30
N HIS A 504 -3.87 -2.52 -1.27
CA HIS A 504 -2.65 -3.28 -1.58
C HIS A 504 -2.60 -3.84 -3.01
N LEU A 505 -3.35 -3.24 -3.93
CA LEU A 505 -3.49 -3.69 -5.32
C LEU A 505 -2.85 -2.72 -6.32
N ASN A 506 -2.36 -3.28 -7.42
CA ASN A 506 -2.01 -2.48 -8.58
C ASN A 506 -3.20 -2.43 -9.54
N THR A 507 -3.95 -1.35 -9.55
CA THR A 507 -5.06 -1.17 -10.48
C THR A 507 -4.97 0.15 -11.25
N VAL A 508 -5.65 0.19 -12.38
CA VAL A 508 -5.89 1.41 -13.16
C VAL A 508 -7.36 1.43 -13.55
N LYS A 509 -8.04 2.49 -13.16
CA LYS A 509 -9.46 2.71 -13.45
C LYS A 509 -9.64 3.96 -14.30
N ALA A 510 -10.48 3.88 -15.33
CA ALA A 510 -10.92 5.01 -16.13
C ALA A 510 -12.27 5.53 -15.60
N PHE A 511 -12.33 6.77 -15.14
CA PHE A 511 -13.61 7.44 -14.92
C PHE A 511 -14.05 8.08 -16.23
N LEU A 512 -14.97 7.41 -16.91
CA LEU A 512 -15.49 7.85 -18.20
C LEU A 512 -16.34 9.12 -18.02
N PRO A 513 -16.27 10.07 -18.96
CA PRO A 513 -17.10 11.26 -18.89
C PRO A 513 -18.57 10.88 -19.00
N PRO A 514 -19.49 11.58 -18.32
CA PRO A 514 -20.91 11.41 -18.53
C PRO A 514 -21.28 11.63 -19.99
N ALA A 515 -22.29 10.91 -20.50
CA ALA A 515 -22.74 10.99 -21.91
C ALA A 515 -23.13 12.42 -22.36
N SER A 516 -23.49 13.29 -21.41
CA SER A 516 -23.85 14.69 -21.66
C SER A 516 -22.65 15.63 -21.71
N ARG A 517 -21.40 15.13 -21.54
CA ARG A 517 -20.17 15.95 -21.45
C ARG A 517 -19.11 15.45 -22.43
N GLY A 518 -18.17 16.33 -22.72
CA GLY A 518 -17.06 16.00 -23.57
C GLY A 518 -16.00 15.10 -22.87
N PRO A 519 -15.12 14.47 -23.66
CA PRO A 519 -14.09 13.54 -23.16
C PRO A 519 -13.09 14.20 -22.19
N GLU A 520 -12.93 15.52 -22.22
CA GLU A 520 -12.10 16.28 -21.28
C GLU A 520 -12.55 16.12 -19.81
N ASN A 521 -13.76 15.64 -19.56
CA ASN A 521 -14.32 15.43 -18.23
C ASN A 521 -14.01 14.03 -17.65
N GLY A 522 -13.36 13.15 -18.41
CA GLY A 522 -12.83 11.89 -17.88
C GLY A 522 -11.53 12.10 -17.09
N PHE A 523 -11.23 11.24 -16.13
CA PHE A 523 -9.96 11.22 -15.40
C PHE A 523 -9.57 9.78 -15.04
N TRP A 524 -8.32 9.60 -14.60
CA TRP A 524 -7.79 8.29 -14.22
C TRP A 524 -7.74 8.12 -12.71
N GLN A 525 -7.88 6.89 -12.23
CA GLN A 525 -7.45 6.49 -10.90
C GLN A 525 -6.38 5.43 -11.03
N VAL A 526 -5.31 5.56 -10.25
CA VAL A 526 -4.20 4.62 -10.22
C VAL A 526 -3.94 4.22 -8.78
N GLU A 527 -4.14 2.94 -8.46
CA GLU A 527 -3.80 2.39 -7.16
C GLU A 527 -2.40 1.79 -7.23
N THR A 528 -1.62 2.03 -6.19
CA THR A 528 -0.30 1.46 -5.98
C THR A 528 -0.40 0.39 -4.91
N SER A 529 0.15 -0.80 -5.18
CA SER A 529 0.14 -1.90 -4.23
C SER A 529 0.98 -1.61 -2.98
N SER A 530 0.77 -2.43 -1.96
CA SER A 530 1.54 -2.39 -0.73
C SER A 530 3.03 -2.68 -0.98
N LEU A 531 3.88 -1.96 -0.27
CA LEU A 531 5.30 -2.29 -0.18
C LEU A 531 5.55 -3.43 0.81
N ARG A 532 4.63 -3.68 1.74
CA ARG A 532 4.71 -4.74 2.75
C ARG A 532 4.36 -6.10 2.18
N ASP A 533 3.16 -6.21 1.62
CA ASP A 533 2.58 -7.47 1.15
C ASP A 533 2.93 -7.74 -0.32
N PHE A 534 2.62 -8.95 -0.80
CA PHE A 534 2.74 -9.23 -2.23
C PHE A 534 1.86 -8.25 -3.04
N PRO A 535 2.38 -7.63 -4.10
CA PRO A 535 3.65 -7.90 -4.80
C PRO A 535 4.89 -7.19 -4.26
N GLN A 536 4.81 -6.41 -3.20
CA GLN A 536 5.90 -5.58 -2.68
C GLN A 536 6.47 -4.65 -3.74
N GLN A 537 5.64 -3.82 -4.34
CA GLN A 537 6.00 -2.92 -5.42
C GLN A 537 5.72 -1.47 -5.07
N PHE A 538 6.39 -0.57 -5.76
CA PHE A 538 6.06 0.84 -5.86
C PHE A 538 5.87 1.24 -7.32
N ARG A 539 5.44 2.48 -7.59
CA ARG A 539 5.23 2.97 -8.96
C ARG A 539 6.05 4.19 -9.29
N THR A 540 6.47 4.28 -10.54
CA THR A 540 6.96 5.52 -11.14
C THR A 540 5.92 6.07 -12.12
N PHE A 541 5.90 7.40 -12.22
CA PHE A 541 4.99 8.15 -13.05
C PHE A 541 5.77 9.17 -13.87
N GLU A 542 5.56 9.16 -15.17
CA GLU A 542 6.12 10.17 -16.07
C GLU A 542 4.97 10.83 -16.82
N VAL A 543 4.81 12.14 -16.65
CA VAL A 543 3.74 12.94 -17.28
C VAL A 543 4.32 13.71 -18.44
N TYR A 544 3.75 13.57 -19.63
CA TYR A 544 4.22 14.18 -20.86
C TYR A 544 3.14 15.00 -21.55
N LEU A 545 3.57 16.07 -22.19
CA LEU A 545 2.79 16.76 -23.21
C LEU A 545 3.15 16.18 -24.58
N ASN A 546 2.14 15.74 -25.33
CA ASN A 546 2.28 15.22 -26.68
C ASN A 546 2.11 16.32 -27.73
N SER A 547 2.51 16.04 -28.97
CA SER A 547 2.46 16.99 -30.07
C SER A 547 1.04 17.38 -30.50
N ASP A 548 0.04 16.56 -30.21
CA ASP A 548 -1.38 16.89 -30.38
C ASP A 548 -1.99 17.63 -29.17
N TYR A 549 -1.13 18.00 -28.21
CA TYR A 549 -1.49 18.62 -26.94
C TYR A 549 -2.37 17.74 -26.04
N SER A 550 -2.44 16.43 -26.28
CA SER A 550 -2.89 15.49 -25.24
C SER A 550 -1.84 15.30 -24.18
N ILE A 551 -2.26 14.83 -22.99
CA ILE A 551 -1.34 14.44 -21.92
C ILE A 551 -1.23 12.92 -21.94
N SER A 552 -0.02 12.39 -21.88
CA SER A 552 0.22 10.98 -21.60
C SER A 552 0.92 10.79 -20.25
N ILE A 553 0.54 9.74 -19.53
CA ILE A 553 1.05 9.39 -18.20
C ILE A 553 1.55 7.96 -18.28
N ALA A 554 2.87 7.78 -18.29
CA ALA A 554 3.45 6.45 -18.18
C ALA A 554 3.46 6.03 -16.70
N VAL A 555 2.88 4.87 -16.43
CA VAL A 555 2.75 4.29 -15.09
C VAL A 555 3.48 2.95 -15.09
N THR A 556 4.53 2.86 -14.30
CA THR A 556 5.40 1.69 -14.29
C THR A 556 5.56 1.13 -12.88
N ASN A 557 5.32 -0.17 -12.72
CA ASN A 557 5.59 -0.87 -11.48
C ASN A 557 7.09 -1.16 -11.32
N VAL A 558 7.56 -1.14 -10.09
CA VAL A 558 8.95 -1.42 -9.75
C VAL A 558 9.01 -2.35 -8.55
N ASP A 559 9.70 -3.48 -8.70
CA ASP A 559 10.07 -4.33 -7.57
C ASP A 559 11.28 -3.69 -6.86
N PRO A 560 11.25 -3.51 -5.53
CA PRO A 560 12.47 -3.15 -4.81
C PRO A 560 13.59 -4.11 -5.16
N ALA A 561 14.74 -3.61 -5.58
CA ALA A 561 15.89 -4.43 -5.89
C ALA A 561 16.43 -5.03 -4.57
N VAL A 562 16.71 -6.30 -4.57
CA VAL A 562 17.26 -7.00 -3.41
C VAL A 562 18.47 -7.82 -3.81
N ALA A 563 19.44 -7.91 -2.92
CA ALA A 563 20.55 -8.83 -3.06
C ALA A 563 20.19 -10.16 -2.38
N GLU A 564 20.55 -11.27 -3.00
CA GLU A 564 20.30 -12.61 -2.46
C GLU A 564 20.93 -12.76 -1.05
N GLY A 565 20.23 -13.46 -0.17
CA GLY A 565 20.65 -13.67 1.23
C GLY A 565 20.41 -12.48 2.15
N THR A 566 19.86 -11.36 1.67
CA THR A 566 19.52 -10.21 2.51
C THR A 566 18.15 -10.36 3.18
N PRO A 567 17.90 -9.62 4.27
CA PRO A 567 16.60 -9.60 4.92
C PRO A 567 15.45 -9.22 3.96
N ALA A 568 15.64 -8.23 3.09
CA ALA A 568 14.63 -7.84 2.10
C ALA A 568 14.34 -8.95 1.07
N ALA A 569 15.33 -9.75 0.67
CA ALA A 569 15.12 -10.90 -0.20
C ALA A 569 14.29 -12.01 0.49
N LYS A 570 14.50 -12.22 1.79
CA LYS A 570 13.68 -13.14 2.59
C LYS A 570 12.24 -12.66 2.68
N SER A 571 12.03 -11.36 2.92
CA SER A 571 10.69 -10.78 2.93
C SER A 571 9.94 -11.02 1.63
N ARG A 572 10.60 -10.85 0.48
CA ARG A 572 10.01 -11.16 -0.83
C ARG A 572 9.55 -12.61 -0.93
N ALA A 573 10.40 -13.55 -0.50
CA ALA A 573 10.02 -14.96 -0.50
C ALA A 573 8.82 -15.23 0.42
N TYR A 574 8.76 -14.55 1.58
CA TYR A 574 7.64 -14.70 2.52
C TYR A 574 6.35 -14.06 2.01
N ALA A 575 6.43 -12.91 1.36
CA ALA A 575 5.27 -12.29 0.71
C ALA A 575 4.68 -13.22 -0.36
N ILE A 576 5.52 -13.84 -1.17
CA ILE A 576 5.11 -14.81 -2.17
C ILE A 576 4.52 -16.06 -1.53
N ALA A 577 5.17 -16.61 -0.49
CA ALA A 577 4.66 -17.78 0.24
C ALA A 577 3.29 -17.52 0.84
N THR A 578 3.11 -16.37 1.48
CA THR A 578 1.82 -15.92 2.03
C THR A 578 0.75 -15.89 0.94
N GLN A 579 1.06 -15.28 -0.19
CA GLN A 579 0.13 -15.21 -1.32
C GLN A 579 -0.21 -16.58 -1.90
N GLN A 580 0.76 -17.49 -2.00
CA GLN A 580 0.54 -18.86 -2.44
C GLN A 580 -0.35 -19.66 -1.48
N ILE A 581 -0.12 -19.51 -0.16
CA ILE A 581 -0.92 -20.16 0.89
C ILE A 581 -2.37 -19.66 0.84
N VAL A 582 -2.55 -18.34 0.82
CA VAL A 582 -3.87 -17.71 0.72
C VAL A 582 -4.62 -18.20 -0.51
N GLN A 583 -3.98 -18.23 -1.67
CA GLN A 583 -4.62 -18.68 -2.90
C GLN A 583 -4.97 -20.16 -2.86
N ASN A 584 -4.11 -21.00 -2.33
CA ASN A 584 -4.40 -22.41 -2.20
C ASN A 584 -5.59 -22.69 -1.30
N ASP A 585 -5.80 -21.91 -0.26
CA ASP A 585 -6.90 -22.13 0.69
C ASP A 585 -8.21 -21.50 0.25
N LEU A 586 -8.16 -20.30 -0.35
CA LEU A 586 -9.36 -19.55 -0.71
C LEU A 586 -9.91 -19.88 -2.11
N ILE A 587 -9.15 -20.61 -2.95
CA ILE A 587 -9.62 -21.04 -4.27
C ILE A 587 -9.83 -22.57 -4.27
N PRO A 588 -10.88 -23.08 -3.64
CA PRO A 588 -11.16 -24.49 -3.67
C PRO A 588 -11.54 -24.93 -5.08
N ASN A 589 -10.75 -25.82 -5.68
CA ASN A 589 -11.06 -26.50 -6.94
C ASN A 589 -11.19 -25.65 -8.21
N SER A 590 -10.61 -24.47 -8.25
CA SER A 590 -10.54 -23.71 -9.49
C SER A 590 -9.56 -24.41 -10.44
N SER A 591 -10.07 -24.89 -11.57
CA SER A 591 -9.24 -25.40 -12.66
C SER A 591 -8.43 -24.31 -13.36
N ASN A 592 -8.71 -23.05 -13.01
CA ASN A 592 -8.03 -21.89 -13.56
C ASN A 592 -7.08 -21.29 -12.52
N THR A 593 -5.92 -21.90 -12.38
CA THR A 593 -4.85 -21.47 -11.48
C THR A 593 -4.08 -20.24 -12.00
N SER A 594 -4.48 -19.68 -13.13
CA SER A 594 -3.77 -18.57 -13.79
C SER A 594 -4.23 -17.19 -13.38
N VAL A 595 -5.34 -17.04 -12.64
CA VAL A 595 -5.91 -15.76 -12.29
C VAL A 595 -6.02 -15.65 -10.78
N MET A 596 -5.43 -14.61 -10.20
CA MET A 596 -5.70 -14.24 -8.80
C MET A 596 -7.19 -13.94 -8.64
N PRO A 597 -7.85 -14.45 -7.58
CA PRO A 597 -9.18 -13.96 -7.25
C PRO A 597 -9.06 -12.46 -6.96
N LEU A 598 -9.77 -11.68 -7.72
CA LEU A 598 -9.78 -10.24 -7.57
C LEU A 598 -10.94 -9.88 -6.65
N PRO A 599 -10.71 -9.07 -5.60
CA PRO A 599 -11.76 -8.68 -4.68
C PRO A 599 -12.87 -7.91 -5.39
N ASP A 600 -12.54 -7.14 -6.40
CA ASP A 600 -13.50 -6.40 -7.23
C ASP A 600 -14.13 -7.22 -8.35
N GLY A 601 -14.11 -8.53 -8.25
CA GLY A 601 -14.79 -9.36 -9.26
C GLY A 601 -16.26 -9.01 -9.45
N VAL A 602 -16.87 -8.35 -8.45
CA VAL A 602 -18.28 -8.03 -8.43
C VAL A 602 -18.50 -6.66 -7.81
N VAL A 603 -18.55 -5.64 -8.62
CA VAL A 603 -19.01 -4.31 -8.21
C VAL A 603 -20.44 -4.13 -8.69
N SER A 604 -21.31 -3.67 -7.82
CA SER A 604 -22.66 -3.28 -8.22
C SER A 604 -22.60 -1.95 -8.95
N VAL A 605 -22.82 -1.96 -10.26
CA VAL A 605 -22.92 -0.72 -11.07
C VAL A 605 -24.35 -0.62 -11.59
N ASP A 606 -25.06 0.42 -11.19
CA ASP A 606 -26.36 0.72 -11.76
C ASP A 606 -26.19 1.50 -13.05
N THR A 607 -26.33 0.81 -14.17
CA THR A 607 -26.29 1.42 -15.49
C THR A 607 -27.65 2.00 -15.91
N SER A 608 -28.70 1.78 -15.13
CA SER A 608 -30.06 2.23 -15.42
C SER A 608 -30.35 3.67 -14.97
N ASP A 609 -29.54 4.21 -14.04
CA ASP A 609 -29.67 5.58 -13.59
C ASP A 609 -28.79 6.52 -14.45
N PRO A 610 -29.39 7.29 -15.37
CA PRO A 610 -28.64 8.18 -16.25
C PRO A 610 -28.02 9.39 -15.52
N THR A 611 -28.41 9.64 -14.26
CA THR A 611 -27.87 10.73 -13.45
C THR A 611 -26.63 10.32 -12.68
N ARG A 612 -26.39 9.02 -12.55
CA ARG A 612 -25.23 8.50 -11.83
C ARG A 612 -23.99 8.50 -12.73
N PRO A 613 -22.85 9.04 -12.27
CA PRO A 613 -21.59 8.95 -13.01
C PRO A 613 -21.22 7.50 -13.32
N GLN A 614 -20.72 7.25 -14.51
CA GLN A 614 -20.29 5.89 -14.88
C GLN A 614 -19.13 5.42 -14.01
N GLY A 615 -19.15 4.14 -13.66
CA GLY A 615 -18.14 3.52 -12.81
C GLY A 615 -18.35 3.77 -11.31
N VAL A 616 -19.44 4.41 -10.89
CA VAL A 616 -19.81 4.50 -9.47
C VAL A 616 -20.65 3.29 -9.09
N PRO A 617 -20.24 2.46 -8.14
CA PRO A 617 -20.97 1.29 -7.69
C PRO A 617 -22.36 1.64 -7.12
N SER A 618 -23.30 0.72 -7.27
CA SER A 618 -24.63 0.79 -6.63
C SER A 618 -25.00 -0.56 -6.01
N ALA A 619 -25.91 -0.57 -5.07
CA ALA A 619 -26.38 -1.78 -4.40
C ALA A 619 -27.30 -2.68 -5.26
N ALA A 620 -27.62 -2.29 -6.51
CA ALA A 620 -28.74 -2.89 -7.25
C ALA A 620 -28.46 -4.26 -7.87
N THR A 621 -27.27 -4.48 -8.41
CA THR A 621 -26.93 -5.76 -9.07
C THR A 621 -25.40 -5.96 -9.10
N PRO A 622 -24.90 -7.14 -8.77
CA PRO A 622 -23.47 -7.44 -8.92
C PRO A 622 -23.04 -7.32 -10.39
N TYR A 623 -22.08 -6.47 -10.66
CA TYR A 623 -21.57 -6.22 -12.00
C TYR A 623 -20.04 -5.98 -11.95
N LYS A 624 -19.32 -6.60 -12.86
CA LYS A 624 -17.90 -6.38 -13.00
C LYS A 624 -17.66 -5.03 -13.69
N ASP A 625 -16.96 -4.11 -13.04
CA ASP A 625 -16.61 -2.82 -13.63
C ASP A 625 -15.57 -3.01 -14.76
N PRO A 626 -15.96 -2.79 -16.04
CA PRO A 626 -15.07 -2.99 -17.18
C PRO A 626 -13.98 -1.89 -17.28
N THR A 627 -14.11 -0.81 -16.51
CA THR A 627 -13.14 0.29 -16.52
C THR A 627 -11.93 0.00 -15.64
N ILE A 628 -12.02 -1.00 -14.74
CA ILE A 628 -10.92 -1.39 -13.86
C ILE A 628 -10.07 -2.46 -14.55
N ILE A 629 -8.77 -2.19 -14.67
CA ILE A 629 -7.76 -3.17 -15.07
C ILE A 629 -6.84 -3.42 -13.87
N TYR A 630 -6.73 -4.67 -13.52
CA TYR A 630 -5.92 -5.15 -12.39
C TYR A 630 -4.49 -5.47 -12.81
N GLY A 631 -3.59 -5.45 -11.83
CA GLY A 631 -2.19 -5.86 -11.99
C GLY A 631 -1.98 -7.35 -12.22
N THR A 632 -2.90 -7.99 -12.94
CA THR A 632 -2.76 -9.38 -13.40
C THR A 632 -2.75 -9.39 -14.90
N VAL A 633 -1.74 -10.02 -15.48
CA VAL A 633 -1.68 -10.22 -16.92
C VAL A 633 -2.29 -11.59 -17.23
N PRO A 634 -3.30 -11.67 -18.11
CA PRO A 634 -3.77 -12.95 -18.61
C PRO A 634 -2.58 -13.79 -19.08
N ASP A 635 -2.59 -15.07 -18.76
CA ASP A 635 -1.55 -16.04 -19.16
C ASP A 635 -0.17 -15.89 -18.48
N VAL A 636 0.01 -14.89 -17.58
CA VAL A 636 1.19 -14.81 -16.70
C VAL A 636 0.75 -15.16 -15.29
N PRO A 637 0.95 -16.38 -14.82
CA PRO A 637 0.50 -16.80 -13.51
C PRO A 637 1.07 -15.90 -12.41
N TYR A 638 0.18 -15.36 -11.57
CA TYR A 638 0.58 -14.67 -10.34
C TYR A 638 1.53 -13.46 -10.52
N CYS A 639 1.43 -12.78 -11.65
CA CYS A 639 2.08 -11.50 -11.84
C CYS A 639 1.11 -10.36 -11.46
N ALA A 640 1.43 -9.62 -10.42
CA ALA A 640 0.61 -8.50 -9.96
C ALA A 640 1.06 -7.15 -10.54
N SER A 641 1.81 -7.16 -11.63
CA SER A 641 2.32 -5.94 -12.28
C SER A 641 1.44 -5.54 -13.46
N TYR A 642 1.20 -4.26 -13.61
CA TYR A 642 0.49 -3.69 -14.74
C TYR A 642 1.09 -2.35 -15.11
N ASN A 643 1.82 -2.32 -16.23
CA ASN A 643 2.38 -1.09 -16.78
C ASN A 643 1.42 -0.51 -17.80
N ALA A 644 1.18 0.79 -17.72
CA ALA A 644 0.25 1.46 -18.62
C ALA A 644 0.78 2.82 -19.08
N GLU A 645 0.36 3.25 -20.25
CA GLU A 645 0.43 4.62 -20.71
C GLU A 645 -0.99 5.14 -20.87
N LEU A 646 -1.37 6.09 -20.03
CA LEU A 646 -2.72 6.62 -19.88
C LEU A 646 -2.82 7.94 -20.64
N PHE A 647 -3.86 8.10 -21.45
CA PHE A 647 -4.03 9.30 -22.27
C PHE A 647 -5.19 10.14 -21.76
N LYS A 648 -4.97 11.45 -21.69
CA LYS A 648 -5.96 12.44 -21.30
C LYS A 648 -6.14 13.46 -22.42
N TYR A 649 -7.39 13.61 -22.85
CA TYR A 649 -7.79 14.63 -23.81
C TYR A 649 -7.91 15.99 -23.15
N LEU A 650 -7.41 17.02 -23.81
CA LEU A 650 -7.65 18.41 -23.47
C LEU A 650 -8.45 19.07 -24.59
N ASN A 651 -9.56 19.72 -24.22
CA ASN A 651 -10.42 20.37 -25.20
C ASN A 651 -9.66 21.52 -25.89
N PRO A 652 -9.53 21.54 -27.22
CA PRO A 652 -8.84 22.60 -27.95
C PRO A 652 -9.45 23.99 -27.78
N GLN A 653 -10.69 24.08 -27.32
CA GLN A 653 -11.37 25.33 -27.01
C GLN A 653 -11.12 25.81 -25.57
N SER A 654 -10.44 25.01 -24.75
CA SER A 654 -10.19 25.38 -23.36
C SER A 654 -9.04 26.38 -23.21
N SER A 655 -9.11 27.19 -22.17
CA SER A 655 -8.01 28.10 -21.79
C SER A 655 -6.73 27.34 -21.44
N MET A 656 -6.83 26.14 -20.83
CA MET A 656 -5.68 25.28 -20.54
C MET A 656 -4.93 24.89 -21.81
N TYR A 657 -5.65 24.46 -22.84
CA TYR A 657 -5.05 24.10 -24.13
C TYR A 657 -4.31 25.29 -24.75
N ALA A 658 -4.93 26.49 -24.73
CA ALA A 658 -4.32 27.72 -25.24
C ALA A 658 -3.04 28.11 -24.45
N VAL A 659 -3.05 27.92 -23.13
CA VAL A 659 -1.85 28.13 -22.28
C VAL A 659 -0.74 27.19 -22.68
N LEU A 660 -1.00 25.89 -22.88
CA LEU A 660 0.02 24.92 -23.27
C LEU A 660 0.58 25.22 -24.65
N GLN A 661 -0.24 25.60 -25.61
CA GLN A 661 0.25 26.02 -26.95
C GLN A 661 1.17 27.23 -26.89
N LYS A 662 0.86 28.18 -26.03
CA LYS A 662 1.69 29.38 -25.82
C LYS A 662 3.02 29.05 -25.13
N MET A 663 2.97 28.20 -24.11
CA MET A 663 4.18 27.83 -23.34
C MET A 663 5.09 26.87 -24.11
N PHE A 664 4.51 25.96 -24.85
CA PHE A 664 5.22 24.86 -25.54
C PHE A 664 4.83 24.79 -27.03
N PRO A 665 5.19 25.82 -27.82
CA PRO A 665 4.82 25.83 -29.24
C PRO A 665 5.51 24.70 -30.00
N LEU A 666 4.81 24.06 -30.91
CA LEU A 666 5.42 23.11 -31.84
C LEU A 666 6.44 23.85 -32.70
N ARG A 667 7.67 23.34 -32.72
CA ARG A 667 8.65 23.84 -33.66
C ARG A 667 8.19 23.43 -35.06
N ARG A 668 7.98 24.42 -35.90
CA ARG A 668 7.69 24.22 -37.35
C ARG A 668 8.90 23.69 -38.07
#